data_ec1881ce9ac75564152aff4c7bf02f58
#
_entry.id   ec1881ce9ac75564152aff4c7bf02f58
#
_cell.length_a   1.000
_cell.length_b   1.000
_cell.length_c   1.000
_cell.angle_alpha   90.00
_cell.angle_beta   90.00
_cell.angle_gamma   90.00
#
_symmetry.space_group_name_H-M   'P 1'
#
loop_
_entity.id
_entity.type
_entity.pdbx_description
1 polymer ?
#
loop_
_entity_poly.entity_id
_entity_poly.type
_entity_poly.pdbx_seq_one_letter_code
_entity_poly.pdbx_strand_id
1 'polypeptide(L)'
;MDIHRCRFVPYPPSPINALAFSRPSTRXXXXXLNRLAVGRANGDIELWNPSSGAWHQEKIIHGGNDRSVDGLVWVVEPDEELPHASLDTPADKAHISPGRSRLFSIGYTSAVTEWDLEKGRPLRTASGQHGDIWCIAAQPAPTGNKALASPSDGVSKLVAGTIDGALAIYTIVDSDLRFQRLLVKSPARKTQMVSIAFQSRDVVVVGCSDSTLRAYDMRNGLMLRKMTLGADLAGGSKEIIVWSVKCLPNGDIVSGDSTGHVTIWDGKTYTQMQRLQSHRQDVLSLAASNDGTALLSGGMDRRTVLYKKTAGASSRWGKVWSRKYHDHDVKAMASFESARMSVVVSGGPDASPVVLPLKELGRENHRTLQNLPQQPPLQSAPKARLIVSWWDREVNIWKLRQTFDGIYNNDAEDVNKNRKLLKTILIKGESSISAASISPDGSVLAVATATEFKAFHLQHQNPTKPSDIRLSQIEVPASLANNGANLVQISPDGNWLVAIQDGTRMLLLRIRRDTTSDEAPTLARPQSVTRMKRKIPKQLKLGGLGNYERSITHATFAPDSKMLAVADLAGYVDTWVLRSDGETDEDDDASSDSDFSESEADVEEADDAMGSKERWQHTPASTLLPKLPAPPVVLSFAPEASDAPYTLLAVTNVWHILAFNPLEGGLTPWSRRNPSARLPNTIRDTRDLAKGILWQGPRAWIYGVSFLFMLDLSQDLSDPSAASTALTTDSNASALAKAGQKRKRKGAESGAGNRMAIGSLVPQQVDRYVSGKDWQTDLENAAAATRSEGSDTDMADADQEEEDDNDDEDNDNDDLSNESEHDALAALRNRDTQMDASSGSGRKKWWYTYKYRPILGIVALDPAGDGAAQPASESDDSTDLPSLEAVLVERPLWDVDLPERYFGANEAERR
;
A
#
# COMPACT_ATOMS: atom_id res chain seq x y z
N MET A 1 -20.83 20.30 2.86
CA MET A 1 -19.36 20.24 2.82
C MET A 1 -18.86 21.00 1.61
N ASP A 2 -18.01 22.00 1.85
CA ASP A 2 -17.39 22.81 0.81
C ASP A 2 -15.99 22.30 0.51
N ILE A 3 -15.74 21.97 -0.76
CA ILE A 3 -14.51 21.30 -1.15
C ILE A 3 -13.65 22.21 -2.00
N HIS A 4 -12.47 22.57 -1.48
CA HIS A 4 -11.41 23.22 -2.25
C HIS A 4 -10.57 22.17 -2.94
N ARG A 5 -10.75 22.00 -4.23
CA ARG A 5 -10.00 21.03 -5.03
C ARG A 5 -8.63 21.60 -5.41
N CYS A 6 -7.58 20.91 -5.02
CA CYS A 6 -6.20 21.38 -5.18
C CYS A 6 -5.30 20.33 -5.83
N ARG A 7 -4.33 20.77 -6.65
CA ARG A 7 -3.38 19.90 -7.36
C ARG A 7 -1.94 20.42 -7.27
N PHE A 8 -1.59 21.04 -6.16
CA PHE A 8 -0.30 21.71 -6.04
C PHE A 8 0.73 20.96 -5.19
N VAL A 9 0.33 19.94 -4.49
CA VAL A 9 1.24 19.18 -3.61
C VAL A 9 1.99 18.18 -4.48
N PRO A 10 3.32 18.28 -4.60
CA PRO A 10 4.09 17.32 -5.39
C PRO A 10 4.17 15.98 -4.67
N TYR A 11 3.95 14.92 -5.41
CA TYR A 11 4.18 13.55 -4.95
C TYR A 11 4.61 12.72 -6.15
N PRO A 12 5.86 12.86 -6.61
CA PRO A 12 6.34 12.10 -7.76
C PRO A 12 6.46 10.61 -7.39
N PRO A 13 5.89 9.72 -8.20
CA PRO A 13 5.98 8.29 -7.93
C PRO A 13 7.40 7.78 -8.21
N SER A 14 7.90 6.93 -7.33
CA SER A 14 9.22 6.33 -7.49
C SER A 14 9.12 5.00 -8.26
N PRO A 15 10.01 4.75 -9.26
CA PRO A 15 10.03 3.50 -10.02
C PRO A 15 10.14 2.25 -9.14
N ILE A 16 9.50 1.17 -9.58
CA ILE A 16 9.62 -0.15 -8.95
C ILE A 16 10.80 -0.89 -9.58
N ASN A 17 11.80 -1.23 -8.78
CA ASN A 17 12.98 -1.95 -9.23
C ASN A 17 12.96 -3.43 -8.84
N ALA A 18 12.31 -3.79 -7.72
CA ALA A 18 12.36 -5.14 -7.20
C ALA A 18 11.02 -5.55 -6.56
N LEU A 19 10.67 -6.80 -6.70
CA LEU A 19 9.46 -7.41 -6.13
C LEU A 19 9.82 -8.77 -5.53
N ALA A 20 9.36 -9.05 -4.31
CA ALA A 20 9.60 -10.34 -3.69
C ALA A 20 8.49 -10.70 -2.70
N PHE A 21 7.96 -11.92 -2.79
CA PHE A 21 7.02 -12.47 -1.80
C PHE A 21 7.76 -13.09 -0.63
N SER A 22 7.24 -12.90 0.58
CA SER A 22 7.90 -13.30 1.83
C SER A 22 7.99 -14.81 2.03
N ARG A 23 7.15 -15.57 1.34
CA ARG A 23 7.15 -17.01 1.42
C ARG A 23 7.05 -17.65 0.04
N PRO A 24 7.68 -18.81 -0.12
CA PRO A 24 7.53 -19.55 -1.39
C PRO A 24 6.09 -20.01 -1.58
N SER A 25 5.72 -20.28 -2.81
CA SER A 25 4.41 -20.81 -3.14
C SER A 25 4.17 -22.15 -2.44
N THR A 26 3.07 -22.25 -1.66
CA THR A 26 2.75 -23.46 -0.89
C THR A 26 1.25 -23.74 -0.94
N ARG A 27 0.92 -24.99 -0.86
CA ARG A 27 -0.50 -25.40 -0.81
C ARG A 27 -1.16 -25.18 0.54
N UNK A 28 -0.39 -24.97 1.47
CA UNK A 28 -0.91 -24.85 2.78
C UNK A 28 -1.56 -23.52 3.02
N UNK A 29 -2.46 -23.49 3.78
CA UNK A 29 -3.23 -22.34 3.99
C UNK A 29 -2.58 -21.23 4.74
N UNK A 30 -1.55 -21.06 4.86
CA UNK A 30 -0.97 -20.02 5.54
C UNK A 30 -0.91 -18.73 4.72
N UNK A 31 -1.76 -18.58 4.15
CA UNK A 31 -1.97 -17.46 3.33
C UNK A 31 -2.03 -16.12 4.00
N UNK A 32 -2.27 -16.14 4.98
CA UNK A 32 -2.35 -15.02 5.83
C UNK A 32 -1.01 -14.45 6.18
N LEU A 33 -0.15 -15.17 6.16
CA LEU A 33 1.20 -14.78 6.58
C LEU A 33 2.05 -14.21 5.44
N ASN A 34 1.62 -14.31 4.22
CA ASN A 34 2.42 -13.85 3.08
C ASN A 34 2.37 -12.33 2.91
N ARG A 35 3.51 -11.73 2.61
CA ARG A 35 3.64 -10.30 2.28
C ARG A 35 4.40 -10.14 0.97
N LEU A 36 4.04 -9.12 0.21
CA LEU A 36 4.82 -8.69 -0.96
C LEU A 36 5.66 -7.48 -0.54
N ALA A 37 6.97 -7.59 -0.75
CA ALA A 37 7.86 -6.43 -0.62
C ALA A 37 8.07 -5.82 -2.01
N VAL A 38 7.90 -4.51 -2.08
CA VAL A 38 8.10 -3.70 -3.30
C VAL A 38 9.25 -2.74 -3.02
N GLY A 39 10.34 -2.91 -3.75
CA GLY A 39 11.53 -2.05 -3.64
C GLY A 39 11.50 -0.95 -4.69
N ARG A 40 11.73 0.26 -4.25
CA ARG A 40 11.67 1.45 -5.10
C ARG A 40 13.04 2.09 -5.33
N ALA A 41 13.13 2.86 -6.40
CA ALA A 41 14.38 3.53 -6.80
C ALA A 41 14.86 4.59 -5.80
N ASN A 42 13.95 5.19 -5.04
CA ASN A 42 14.28 6.14 -3.97
C ASN A 42 14.67 5.48 -2.64
N GLY A 43 14.80 4.15 -2.64
CA GLY A 43 15.16 3.40 -1.44
C GLY A 43 14.00 2.99 -0.55
N ASP A 44 12.77 3.35 -0.88
CA ASP A 44 11.59 2.92 -0.12
C ASP A 44 11.35 1.42 -0.32
N ILE A 45 10.92 0.75 0.75
CA ILE A 45 10.40 -0.61 0.69
C ILE A 45 8.97 -0.60 1.21
N GLU A 46 8.03 -0.99 0.36
CA GLU A 46 6.63 -1.11 0.73
C GLU A 46 6.30 -2.55 1.06
N LEU A 47 5.55 -2.76 2.13
CA LEU A 47 5.04 -4.07 2.53
C LEU A 47 3.54 -4.13 2.26
N TRP A 48 3.15 -5.01 1.37
CA TRP A 48 1.76 -5.19 0.93
C TRP A 48 1.23 -6.53 1.43
N ASN A 49 0.02 -6.51 1.97
CA ASN A 49 -0.69 -7.70 2.42
C ASN A 49 -1.70 -8.10 1.34
N PRO A 50 -1.49 -9.22 0.65
CA PRO A 50 -2.41 -9.67 -0.39
C PRO A 50 -3.63 -10.42 0.15
N SER A 51 -3.67 -10.68 1.47
CA SER A 51 -4.74 -11.50 2.05
C SER A 51 -6.12 -10.88 1.81
N SER A 52 -7.12 -11.71 1.67
CA SER A 52 -8.52 -11.36 1.34
C SER A 52 -8.69 -10.61 0.01
N GLY A 53 -7.63 -10.48 -0.81
CA GLY A 53 -7.70 -9.79 -2.10
C GLY A 53 -7.73 -8.28 -2.02
N ALA A 54 -7.61 -7.70 -0.82
CA ALA A 54 -7.66 -6.25 -0.61
C ALA A 54 -6.37 -5.54 -1.01
N TRP A 55 -5.23 -6.23 -1.00
CA TRP A 55 -3.91 -5.66 -1.33
C TRP A 55 -3.63 -4.41 -0.49
N HIS A 56 -3.59 -4.60 0.82
CA HIS A 56 -3.37 -3.53 1.78
C HIS A 56 -1.88 -3.19 1.90
N GLN A 57 -1.51 -1.93 1.64
CA GLN A 57 -0.16 -1.41 1.92
C GLN A 57 -0.05 -1.18 3.43
N GLU A 58 0.54 -2.14 4.14
CA GLU A 58 0.61 -2.11 5.61
C GLU A 58 1.63 -1.12 6.14
N LYS A 59 2.77 -1.00 5.44
CA LYS A 59 3.88 -0.19 5.93
C LYS A 59 4.76 0.25 4.76
N ILE A 60 5.29 1.47 4.84
CA ILE A 60 6.38 1.95 4.01
C ILE A 60 7.62 2.10 4.92
N ILE A 61 8.69 1.42 4.58
CA ILE A 61 10.00 1.67 5.16
C ILE A 61 10.67 2.71 4.28
N HIS A 62 10.78 3.91 4.78
CA HIS A 62 11.27 5.04 4.01
C HIS A 62 12.76 4.92 3.73
N GLY A 63 13.14 5.22 2.52
CA GLY A 63 14.52 5.22 2.07
C GLY A 63 15.30 6.41 2.61
N GLY A 64 16.13 6.97 1.77
CA GLY A 64 16.94 8.12 2.15
C GLY A 64 17.89 8.51 1.03
N ASN A 65 18.66 9.53 1.31
CA ASN A 65 19.62 10.05 0.36
C ASN A 65 20.61 8.96 -0.08
N ASP A 66 20.83 8.88 -1.38
CA ASP A 66 21.75 7.94 -2.00
C ASP A 66 21.45 6.46 -1.72
N ARG A 67 20.22 6.14 -1.40
CA ARG A 67 19.73 4.77 -1.23
C ARG A 67 18.85 4.39 -2.42
N SER A 68 19.03 3.19 -2.92
CA SER A 68 18.12 2.58 -3.89
C SER A 68 17.89 1.12 -3.49
N VAL A 69 16.78 0.56 -3.90
CA VAL A 69 16.51 -0.86 -3.72
C VAL A 69 16.39 -1.49 -5.11
N ASP A 70 17.43 -2.18 -5.54
CA ASP A 70 17.52 -2.77 -6.88
C ASP A 70 17.34 -4.28 -6.89
N GLY A 71 17.38 -4.91 -5.70
CA GLY A 71 17.05 -6.29 -5.54
C GLY A 71 16.53 -6.57 -4.14
N LEU A 72 15.55 -7.46 -4.05
CA LEU A 72 14.93 -7.88 -2.80
C LEU A 72 14.89 -9.40 -2.74
N VAL A 73 15.18 -9.94 -1.57
CA VAL A 73 15.08 -11.38 -1.35
C VAL A 73 14.64 -11.66 0.09
N TRP A 74 13.77 -12.65 0.22
CA TRP A 74 13.34 -13.14 1.53
C TRP A 74 14.06 -14.46 1.83
N VAL A 75 14.46 -14.60 3.08
CA VAL A 75 14.94 -15.86 3.64
C VAL A 75 13.96 -16.30 4.70
N VAL A 76 13.48 -17.54 4.58
CA VAL A 76 12.58 -18.15 5.56
C VAL A 76 13.41 -19.16 6.38
N GLU A 77 13.45 -18.96 7.67
CA GLU A 77 14.10 -19.89 8.60
C GLU A 77 13.30 -21.20 8.65
N PRO A 78 13.92 -22.32 9.05
CA PRO A 78 13.20 -23.57 9.21
C PRO A 78 12.07 -23.48 10.23
N ASP A 79 11.01 -24.23 10.00
CA ASP A 79 9.90 -24.33 10.96
C ASP A 79 10.38 -24.98 12.26
N GLU A 80 9.92 -24.47 13.40
CA GLU A 80 10.29 -25.00 14.72
C GLU A 80 9.15 -25.82 15.30
N GLU A 81 9.49 -26.98 15.85
CA GLU A 81 8.56 -27.78 16.65
C GLU A 81 8.52 -27.22 18.07
N LEU A 82 7.35 -26.74 18.48
CA LEU A 82 7.16 -26.23 19.83
C LEU A 82 7.06 -27.40 20.83
N PRO A 83 7.83 -27.39 21.93
CA PRO A 83 7.70 -28.42 22.95
C PRO A 83 6.29 -28.43 23.55
N HIS A 84 5.76 -29.59 23.80
CA HIS A 84 4.43 -29.78 24.37
C HIS A 84 4.30 -29.07 25.72
N ALA A 85 3.51 -28.04 25.81
CA ALA A 85 3.39 -27.21 27.00
C ALA A 85 2.16 -27.52 27.86
N SER A 86 1.45 -28.63 27.66
CA SER A 86 0.39 -29.08 28.60
C SER A 86 -0.10 -30.48 28.30
N LEU A 87 -0.40 -31.19 29.37
CA LEU A 87 -0.84 -32.59 29.38
C LEU A 87 -2.30 -32.83 28.87
N ASP A 88 -3.00 -31.80 28.39
CA ASP A 88 -4.45 -31.91 28.20
C ASP A 88 -4.91 -31.91 26.72
N THR A 89 -3.99 -32.01 25.76
CA THR A 89 -4.38 -32.11 24.35
C THR A 89 -3.92 -33.42 23.72
N PRO A 90 -4.77 -34.06 22.88
CA PRO A 90 -4.40 -35.35 22.27
C PRO A 90 -3.15 -35.23 21.41
N ALA A 91 -2.26 -36.22 21.52
CA ALA A 91 -0.86 -36.24 21.07
C ALA A 91 -0.64 -36.16 19.54
N ASP A 92 -1.67 -35.94 18.74
CA ASP A 92 -1.59 -36.12 17.28
C ASP A 92 -1.32 -34.86 16.46
N LYS A 93 -1.13 -33.69 17.10
CA LYS A 93 -0.81 -32.47 16.36
C LYS A 93 0.42 -31.78 16.97
N ALA A 94 1.59 -32.15 16.50
CA ALA A 94 2.79 -31.35 16.73
C ALA A 94 2.51 -29.89 16.29
N HIS A 95 2.52 -28.98 17.23
CA HIS A 95 2.35 -27.55 16.92
C HIS A 95 3.63 -27.04 16.26
N ILE A 96 3.64 -27.05 14.93
CA ILE A 96 4.73 -26.51 14.12
C ILE A 96 4.55 -24.99 14.06
N SER A 97 5.53 -24.25 14.56
CA SER A 97 5.61 -22.80 14.37
C SER A 97 6.33 -22.49 13.07
N PRO A 98 5.70 -21.74 12.15
CA PRO A 98 6.39 -21.38 10.92
C PRO A 98 7.64 -20.54 11.21
N GLY A 99 8.71 -20.83 10.45
CA GLY A 99 9.99 -20.14 10.59
C GLY A 99 9.91 -18.66 10.28
N ARG A 100 10.79 -17.90 10.88
CA ARG A 100 10.88 -16.44 10.72
C ARG A 100 11.25 -16.07 9.29
N SER A 101 10.59 -15.05 8.74
CA SER A 101 10.90 -14.48 7.42
C SER A 101 11.73 -13.22 7.60
N ARG A 102 12.89 -13.17 6.94
CA ARG A 102 13.84 -12.06 7.00
C ARG A 102 14.00 -11.45 5.62
N LEU A 103 14.00 -10.12 5.53
CA LEU A 103 14.08 -9.38 4.27
C LEU A 103 15.47 -8.78 4.08
N PHE A 104 16.04 -9.01 2.91
CA PHE A 104 17.33 -8.49 2.51
C PHE A 104 17.20 -7.71 1.21
N SER A 105 17.99 -6.63 1.08
CA SER A 105 18.03 -5.81 -0.13
C SER A 105 19.45 -5.54 -0.59
N ILE A 106 19.56 -5.23 -1.86
CA ILE A 106 20.76 -4.66 -2.48
C ILE A 106 20.37 -3.35 -3.18
N GLY A 107 21.31 -2.42 -3.20
CA GLY A 107 21.31 -1.24 -4.06
C GLY A 107 22.60 -1.25 -4.89
N TYR A 108 22.91 -0.19 -5.59
CA TYR A 108 24.16 -0.09 -6.37
C TYR A 108 25.35 0.14 -5.44
N THR A 109 25.58 -0.80 -4.53
CA THR A 109 26.70 -0.78 -3.56
C THR A 109 27.26 -2.19 -3.41
N SER A 110 28.40 -2.30 -2.73
CA SER A 110 29.02 -3.60 -2.39
C SER A 110 28.41 -4.23 -1.12
N ALA A 111 27.24 -3.78 -0.68
CA ALA A 111 26.65 -4.19 0.60
C ALA A 111 25.30 -4.86 0.41
N VAL A 112 25.01 -5.82 1.29
CA VAL A 112 23.70 -6.43 1.49
C VAL A 112 23.14 -5.88 2.80
N THR A 113 21.91 -5.40 2.79
CA THR A 113 21.24 -4.84 3.97
C THR A 113 20.09 -5.74 4.40
N GLU A 114 20.05 -6.08 5.67
CA GLU A 114 18.93 -6.73 6.34
C GLU A 114 18.02 -5.67 6.97
N TRP A 115 16.71 -5.85 6.86
CA TRP A 115 15.73 -4.89 7.34
C TRP A 115 14.98 -5.37 8.56
N ASP A 116 14.89 -4.50 9.56
CA ASP A 116 14.00 -4.68 10.72
C ASP A 116 12.60 -4.21 10.32
N LEU A 117 11.70 -5.16 10.11
CA LEU A 117 10.33 -4.87 9.68
C LEU A 117 9.50 -4.22 10.78
N GLU A 118 9.79 -4.54 12.05
CA GLU A 118 9.09 -3.95 13.20
C GLU A 118 9.44 -2.48 13.34
N LYS A 119 10.75 -2.17 13.33
CA LYS A 119 11.24 -0.80 13.52
C LYS A 119 11.17 0.05 12.25
N GLY A 120 11.17 -0.58 11.07
CA GLY A 120 11.15 0.14 9.80
C GLY A 120 12.48 0.81 9.45
N ARG A 121 13.59 0.15 9.80
CA ARG A 121 14.94 0.68 9.54
C ARG A 121 15.91 -0.46 9.23
N PRO A 122 17.08 -0.15 8.62
CA PRO A 122 18.09 -1.17 8.43
C PRO A 122 18.51 -1.80 9.76
N LEU A 123 18.53 -3.13 9.80
CA LEU A 123 18.96 -3.87 10.99
C LEU A 123 20.48 -4.07 10.96
N ARG A 124 21.00 -4.56 9.84
CA ARG A 124 22.41 -4.88 9.64
C ARG A 124 22.78 -4.67 8.18
N THR A 125 24.05 -4.34 7.97
CA THR A 125 24.63 -4.22 6.64
C THR A 125 25.95 -4.98 6.63
N ALA A 126 26.15 -5.81 5.61
CA ALA A 126 27.39 -6.55 5.42
C ALA A 126 27.95 -6.27 4.02
N SER A 127 29.23 -5.97 3.95
CA SER A 127 29.93 -5.78 2.70
C SER A 127 31.16 -6.70 2.63
N GLY A 128 31.62 -6.97 1.41
CA GLY A 128 32.79 -7.79 1.17
C GLY A 128 33.79 -7.08 0.28
N GLN A 129 34.94 -7.70 0.08
CA GLN A 129 35.96 -7.21 -0.84
C GLN A 129 35.63 -7.61 -2.29
N HIS A 130 34.63 -6.97 -2.86
CA HIS A 130 34.15 -7.21 -4.24
C HIS A 130 33.51 -5.93 -4.80
N GLY A 131 33.23 -5.92 -6.07
CA GLY A 131 32.51 -4.83 -6.73
C GLY A 131 31.04 -4.73 -6.33
N ASP A 132 30.35 -3.74 -6.85
CA ASP A 132 28.95 -3.49 -6.55
C ASP A 132 28.08 -4.69 -6.93
N ILE A 133 27.08 -4.95 -6.12
CA ILE A 133 26.16 -6.09 -6.28
C ILE A 133 25.05 -5.69 -7.25
N TRP A 134 24.83 -6.53 -8.28
CA TRP A 134 23.78 -6.33 -9.27
C TRP A 134 22.62 -7.31 -9.14
N CYS A 135 22.88 -8.50 -8.59
CA CYS A 135 21.82 -9.48 -8.40
C CYS A 135 22.03 -10.27 -7.13
N ILE A 136 20.95 -10.71 -6.53
CA ILE A 136 20.98 -11.48 -5.28
C ILE A 136 19.93 -12.58 -5.31
N ALA A 137 20.25 -13.73 -4.72
CA ALA A 137 19.30 -14.83 -4.54
C ALA A 137 19.54 -15.51 -3.19
N ALA A 138 18.45 -15.97 -2.58
CA ALA A 138 18.49 -16.77 -1.37
C ALA A 138 18.51 -18.27 -1.69
N GLN A 139 19.38 -18.99 -1.02
CA GLN A 139 19.45 -20.45 -1.12
C GLN A 139 18.13 -21.05 -0.65
N PRO A 140 17.50 -21.94 -1.41
CA PRO A 140 16.24 -22.57 -0.97
C PRO A 140 16.40 -23.33 0.34
N ALA A 141 15.34 -23.37 1.15
CA ALA A 141 15.32 -24.12 2.40
C ALA A 141 15.56 -25.62 2.12
N PRO A 142 16.17 -26.33 3.06
CA PRO A 142 16.36 -27.79 2.89
C PRO A 142 15.02 -28.52 2.84
N THR A 143 14.92 -29.48 1.94
CA THR A 143 13.71 -30.30 1.79
C THR A 143 13.94 -31.68 2.44
N GLY A 144 13.00 -32.10 3.29
CA GLY A 144 13.00 -33.43 3.90
C GLY A 144 13.78 -33.51 5.23
N ASN A 145 13.83 -34.72 5.79
CA ASN A 145 14.41 -35.01 7.13
C ASN A 145 15.93 -34.80 7.23
N LYS A 146 16.59 -34.39 6.18
CA LYS A 146 18.01 -34.05 6.17
C LYS A 146 18.33 -32.75 6.92
N ALA A 147 17.31 -31.97 7.28
CA ALA A 147 17.49 -30.73 8.05
C ALA A 147 18.00 -30.94 9.47
N LEU A 148 17.92 -32.19 9.99
CA LEU A 148 18.32 -32.53 11.34
C LEU A 148 19.76 -33.07 11.48
N ALA A 149 20.51 -33.24 10.37
CA ALA A 149 21.81 -33.94 10.44
C ALA A 149 22.96 -33.05 10.97
N SER A 150 22.87 -31.71 10.76
CA SER A 150 23.82 -30.78 11.39
C SER A 150 23.23 -29.38 11.43
N PRO A 151 23.40 -28.64 12.53
CA PRO A 151 22.84 -27.29 12.67
C PRO A 151 23.34 -26.30 11.60
N SER A 152 24.55 -26.50 11.09
CA SER A 152 25.16 -25.62 10.09
C SER A 152 24.61 -25.81 8.67
N ASP A 153 24.03 -26.96 8.33
CA ASP A 153 23.53 -27.27 6.99
C ASP A 153 22.09 -26.79 6.76
N GLY A 154 21.38 -26.45 7.85
CA GLY A 154 20.00 -25.98 7.78
C GLY A 154 19.87 -24.51 7.37
N VAL A 155 20.91 -23.70 7.62
CA VAL A 155 20.84 -22.26 7.40
C VAL A 155 20.97 -21.94 5.91
N SER A 156 20.06 -21.10 5.40
CA SER A 156 20.12 -20.60 4.03
C SER A 156 21.19 -19.52 3.88
N LYS A 157 21.88 -19.54 2.75
CA LYS A 157 22.90 -18.55 2.39
C LYS A 157 22.35 -17.59 1.35
N LEU A 158 22.90 -16.38 1.32
CA LEU A 158 22.65 -15.44 0.22
C LEU A 158 23.82 -15.50 -0.75
N VAL A 159 23.49 -15.47 -2.04
CA VAL A 159 24.50 -15.39 -3.11
C VAL A 159 24.26 -14.14 -3.91
N ALA A 160 25.30 -13.35 -4.06
CA ALA A 160 25.26 -12.08 -4.76
C ALA A 160 26.21 -12.10 -5.96
N GLY A 161 25.72 -11.69 -7.12
CA GLY A 161 26.53 -11.49 -8.32
C GLY A 161 26.90 -10.03 -8.47
N THR A 162 28.14 -9.77 -8.87
CA THR A 162 28.72 -8.43 -8.87
C THR A 162 29.03 -7.93 -10.28
N ILE A 163 29.23 -6.63 -10.39
CA ILE A 163 29.57 -5.94 -11.63
C ILE A 163 30.96 -6.36 -12.17
N ASP A 164 31.85 -6.76 -11.28
CA ASP A 164 33.20 -7.24 -11.67
C ASP A 164 33.24 -8.75 -11.98
N GLY A 165 32.10 -9.42 -11.95
CA GLY A 165 31.94 -10.82 -12.31
C GLY A 165 32.30 -11.81 -11.22
N ALA A 166 32.31 -11.37 -9.97
CA ALA A 166 32.50 -12.25 -8.82
C ALA A 166 31.16 -12.75 -8.28
N LEU A 167 31.16 -13.93 -7.65
CA LEU A 167 30.05 -14.42 -6.86
C LEU A 167 30.43 -14.40 -5.38
N ALA A 168 29.68 -13.65 -4.59
CA ALA A 168 29.90 -13.51 -3.16
C ALA A 168 28.88 -14.32 -2.37
N ILE A 169 29.30 -14.97 -1.29
CA ILE A 169 28.41 -15.67 -0.38
C ILE A 169 28.34 -14.90 0.94
N TYR A 170 27.11 -14.71 1.41
CA TYR A 170 26.81 -14.18 2.74
C TYR A 170 26.11 -15.25 3.56
N THR A 171 26.45 -15.35 4.82
CA THR A 171 25.84 -16.27 5.79
C THR A 171 24.94 -15.53 6.74
N ILE A 172 23.91 -16.23 7.18
CA ILE A 172 22.89 -15.72 8.11
C ILE A 172 22.85 -16.69 9.29
N VAL A 173 23.93 -16.73 10.07
CA VAL A 173 24.06 -17.65 11.20
C VAL A 173 23.82 -16.87 12.49
N ASP A 174 23.11 -17.46 13.43
CA ASP A 174 22.81 -16.90 14.76
C ASP A 174 22.21 -15.49 14.68
N SER A 175 21.29 -15.32 13.74
CA SER A 175 20.64 -14.02 13.45
C SER A 175 21.60 -12.92 13.04
N ASP A 176 22.85 -13.25 12.64
CA ASP A 176 23.81 -12.27 12.14
C ASP A 176 24.00 -12.40 10.63
N LEU A 177 24.31 -11.29 9.96
CA LEU A 177 24.58 -11.23 8.52
C LEU A 177 26.05 -10.94 8.32
N ARG A 178 26.77 -11.86 7.68
CA ARG A 178 28.22 -11.70 7.45
C ARG A 178 28.62 -12.12 6.04
N PHE A 179 29.54 -11.39 5.45
CA PHE A 179 30.26 -11.84 4.27
C PHE A 179 31.10 -13.08 4.63
N GLN A 180 30.90 -14.16 3.88
CA GLN A 180 31.63 -15.41 4.14
C GLN A 180 32.90 -15.52 3.25
N ARG A 181 32.70 -15.51 1.94
CA ARG A 181 33.79 -15.66 0.97
C ARG A 181 33.33 -15.35 -0.44
N LEU A 182 34.27 -15.18 -1.35
CA LEU A 182 33.99 -15.23 -2.77
C LEU A 182 33.90 -16.70 -3.21
N LEU A 183 32.75 -17.08 -3.75
CA LEU A 183 32.54 -18.40 -4.36
C LEU A 183 33.32 -18.47 -5.69
N VAL A 184 33.19 -17.41 -6.50
CA VAL A 184 33.91 -17.27 -7.77
C VAL A 184 34.60 -15.91 -7.74
N LYS A 185 35.90 -15.89 -8.05
CA LYS A 185 36.66 -14.65 -8.13
C LYS A 185 36.38 -13.96 -9.48
N SER A 186 36.57 -12.64 -9.48
CA SER A 186 36.41 -11.84 -10.67
C SER A 186 37.33 -12.38 -11.81
N PRO A 187 36.77 -12.64 -13.02
CA PRO A 187 37.59 -13.11 -14.14
C PRO A 187 38.49 -12.00 -14.72
N ALA A 188 39.57 -12.39 -15.39
CA ALA A 188 40.47 -11.42 -16.03
C ALA A 188 39.74 -10.54 -17.06
N ARG A 189 38.79 -11.10 -17.79
CA ARG A 189 37.91 -10.34 -18.67
C ARG A 189 36.67 -9.92 -17.89
N LYS A 190 36.40 -8.63 -17.79
CA LYS A 190 35.25 -8.09 -17.06
C LYS A 190 33.93 -8.57 -17.67
N THR A 191 33.25 -9.43 -16.98
CA THR A 191 31.94 -9.96 -17.34
C THR A 191 31.02 -9.69 -16.17
N GLN A 192 29.99 -8.90 -16.36
CA GLN A 192 29.04 -8.56 -15.32
C GLN A 192 28.07 -9.73 -15.05
N MET A 193 27.78 -9.97 -13.79
CA MET A 193 26.74 -10.93 -13.38
C MET A 193 25.45 -10.15 -13.15
N VAL A 194 24.50 -10.31 -14.07
CA VAL A 194 23.31 -9.45 -14.17
C VAL A 194 22.11 -10.07 -13.50
N SER A 195 21.96 -11.40 -13.58
CA SER A 195 20.80 -12.10 -13.04
C SER A 195 21.23 -13.42 -12.39
N ILE A 196 20.46 -13.88 -11.41
CA ILE A 196 20.82 -15.04 -10.61
C ILE A 196 19.58 -15.81 -10.15
N ALA A 197 19.65 -17.14 -10.20
CA ALA A 197 18.58 -18.01 -9.69
C ALA A 197 19.17 -19.34 -9.20
N PHE A 198 18.58 -19.92 -8.17
CA PHE A 198 18.94 -21.26 -7.71
C PHE A 198 18.18 -22.31 -8.52
N GLN A 199 18.91 -23.24 -9.11
CA GLN A 199 18.33 -24.43 -9.72
C GLN A 199 18.02 -25.50 -8.66
N SER A 200 18.90 -25.62 -7.68
CA SER A 200 18.74 -26.47 -6.50
C SER A 200 19.46 -25.81 -5.34
N ARG A 201 19.42 -26.42 -4.16
CA ARG A 201 20.14 -25.88 -3.00
C ARG A 201 21.65 -25.79 -3.24
N ASP A 202 22.22 -26.67 -4.06
CA ASP A 202 23.67 -26.77 -4.32
C ASP A 202 24.10 -26.17 -5.64
N VAL A 203 23.17 -25.76 -6.51
CA VAL A 203 23.49 -25.24 -7.84
C VAL A 203 22.85 -23.88 -8.05
N VAL A 204 23.69 -22.89 -8.37
CA VAL A 204 23.25 -21.54 -8.73
C VAL A 204 23.53 -21.29 -10.21
N VAL A 205 22.57 -20.67 -10.90
CA VAL A 205 22.66 -20.30 -12.31
C VAL A 205 22.70 -18.77 -12.40
N VAL A 206 23.65 -18.27 -13.17
CA VAL A 206 23.91 -16.83 -13.31
C VAL A 206 23.84 -16.44 -14.78
N GLY A 207 23.09 -15.40 -15.09
CA GLY A 207 23.09 -14.75 -16.38
C GLY A 207 24.12 -13.64 -16.44
N CYS A 208 24.88 -13.61 -17.52
CA CYS A 208 26.03 -12.71 -17.67
C CYS A 208 25.84 -11.73 -18.84
N SER A 209 26.68 -10.69 -18.88
CA SER A 209 26.68 -9.71 -19.95
C SER A 209 27.46 -10.15 -21.21
N ASP A 210 28.09 -11.33 -21.16
CA ASP A 210 28.95 -11.87 -22.28
C ASP A 210 28.25 -12.96 -23.11
N SER A 211 26.93 -12.88 -23.24
CA SER A 211 26.10 -13.84 -23.97
C SER A 211 26.10 -15.25 -23.37
N THR A 212 26.35 -15.36 -22.05
CA THR A 212 26.43 -16.68 -21.40
C THR A 212 25.55 -16.77 -20.15
N LEU A 213 25.06 -17.98 -19.90
CA LEU A 213 24.60 -18.41 -18.60
C LEU A 213 25.63 -19.42 -18.05
N ARG A 214 25.87 -19.34 -16.76
CA ARG A 214 26.86 -20.19 -16.08
C ARG A 214 26.21 -20.84 -14.85
N ALA A 215 26.37 -22.15 -14.74
CA ALA A 215 25.92 -22.92 -13.57
C ALA A 215 27.14 -23.25 -12.70
N TYR A 216 27.02 -22.94 -11.39
CA TYR A 216 28.08 -23.13 -10.41
C TYR A 216 27.63 -24.01 -9.26
N ASP A 217 28.55 -24.88 -8.76
CA ASP A 217 28.35 -25.63 -7.52
C ASP A 217 28.65 -24.71 -6.33
N MET A 218 27.69 -24.59 -5.42
CA MET A 218 27.75 -23.74 -4.22
C MET A 218 28.83 -24.17 -3.22
N ARG A 219 29.23 -25.45 -3.24
CA ARG A 219 30.19 -25.98 -2.27
C ARG A 219 31.62 -25.55 -2.55
N ASN A 220 32.01 -25.58 -3.82
CA ASN A 220 33.39 -25.36 -4.23
C ASN A 220 33.58 -24.25 -5.25
N GLY A 221 32.49 -23.71 -5.84
CA GLY A 221 32.57 -22.66 -6.85
C GLY A 221 32.92 -23.20 -8.23
N LEU A 222 32.89 -24.51 -8.42
CA LEU A 222 33.21 -25.13 -9.72
C LEU A 222 32.11 -24.80 -10.72
N MET A 223 32.50 -24.28 -11.88
CA MET A 223 31.60 -24.06 -13.00
C MET A 223 31.19 -25.41 -13.60
N LEU A 224 29.96 -25.82 -13.38
CA LEU A 224 29.40 -27.08 -13.87
C LEU A 224 29.20 -27.02 -15.37
N ARG A 225 28.63 -25.93 -15.86
CA ARG A 225 28.37 -25.72 -17.29
C ARG A 225 28.36 -24.24 -17.64
N LYS A 226 28.77 -23.98 -18.88
CA LYS A 226 28.63 -22.70 -19.56
C LYS A 226 27.68 -22.88 -20.74
N MET A 227 26.55 -22.18 -20.72
CA MET A 227 25.56 -22.17 -21.79
C MET A 227 25.74 -20.89 -22.59
N THR A 228 25.83 -20.97 -23.90
CA THR A 228 26.07 -19.80 -24.76
C THR A 228 24.84 -19.51 -25.61
N LEU A 229 24.40 -18.28 -25.59
CA LEU A 229 23.44 -17.76 -26.56
C LEU A 229 24.18 -17.54 -27.88
N GLY A 230 23.62 -17.99 -28.98
CA GLY A 230 24.22 -17.79 -30.29
C GLY A 230 24.33 -16.30 -30.64
N ALA A 231 25.30 -15.95 -31.47
CA ALA A 231 25.43 -14.59 -31.99
C ALA A 231 24.18 -14.23 -32.82
N ASP A 232 23.71 -13.01 -32.66
CA ASP A 232 22.56 -12.54 -33.44
C ASP A 232 23.02 -12.35 -34.92
N LEU A 233 22.34 -13.08 -35.82
CA LEU A 233 22.69 -13.07 -37.26
C LEU A 233 22.31 -11.77 -37.97
N ALA A 234 21.57 -10.88 -37.31
CA ALA A 234 21.01 -9.68 -37.92
C ALA A 234 21.89 -8.41 -37.76
N GLY A 235 23.15 -8.54 -37.41
CA GLY A 235 24.07 -7.40 -37.29
C GLY A 235 23.94 -6.59 -36.01
N GLY A 236 23.28 -7.12 -35.01
CA GLY A 236 23.15 -6.48 -33.70
C GLY A 236 24.40 -6.58 -32.84
N SER A 237 24.27 -6.19 -31.56
CA SER A 237 25.38 -6.23 -30.61
C SER A 237 26.06 -7.61 -30.56
N LYS A 238 27.36 -7.63 -30.55
CA LYS A 238 28.13 -8.87 -30.43
C LYS A 238 27.97 -9.57 -29.08
N GLU A 239 27.53 -8.86 -28.06
CA GLU A 239 27.34 -9.38 -26.72
C GLU A 239 25.87 -9.23 -26.29
N ILE A 240 25.22 -10.35 -26.03
CA ILE A 240 23.83 -10.43 -25.59
C ILE A 240 23.80 -10.47 -24.07
N ILE A 241 23.09 -9.54 -23.47
CA ILE A 241 22.95 -9.48 -22.01
C ILE A 241 21.82 -10.41 -21.58
N VAL A 242 22.05 -11.23 -20.56
CA VAL A 242 21.02 -12.09 -19.96
C VAL A 242 20.41 -11.37 -18.76
N TRP A 243 19.36 -10.59 -19.01
CA TRP A 243 18.75 -9.73 -18.00
C TRP A 243 18.03 -10.50 -16.90
N SER A 244 17.46 -11.65 -17.23
CA SER A 244 16.66 -12.40 -16.26
C SER A 244 16.87 -13.90 -16.41
N VAL A 245 16.96 -14.59 -15.27
CA VAL A 245 17.06 -16.04 -15.19
C VAL A 245 16.06 -16.54 -14.15
N LYS A 246 15.35 -17.61 -14.49
CA LYS A 246 14.42 -18.28 -13.57
C LYS A 246 14.60 -19.80 -13.71
N CYS A 247 14.61 -20.50 -12.59
CA CYS A 247 14.65 -21.96 -12.60
C CYS A 247 13.25 -22.51 -12.29
N LEU A 248 12.81 -23.46 -13.08
CA LEU A 248 11.50 -24.09 -12.93
C LEU A 248 11.58 -25.24 -11.90
N PRO A 249 10.45 -25.66 -11.34
CA PRO A 249 10.45 -26.75 -10.35
C PRO A 249 10.97 -28.10 -10.86
N ASN A 250 10.88 -28.35 -12.15
CA ASN A 250 11.43 -29.55 -12.78
C ASN A 250 12.96 -29.47 -13.02
N GLY A 251 13.58 -28.33 -12.67
CA GLY A 251 15.01 -28.09 -12.85
C GLY A 251 15.37 -27.37 -14.16
N ASP A 252 14.45 -27.25 -15.11
CA ASP A 252 14.69 -26.50 -16.36
C ASP A 252 14.99 -25.03 -16.06
N ILE A 253 15.79 -24.41 -16.92
CA ILE A 253 16.21 -23.01 -16.75
C ILE A 253 15.56 -22.19 -17.86
N VAL A 254 15.09 -21.01 -17.51
CA VAL A 254 14.52 -20.03 -18.45
C VAL A 254 15.36 -18.76 -18.36
N SER A 255 15.74 -18.21 -19.49
CA SER A 255 16.48 -16.94 -19.57
C SER A 255 15.78 -15.96 -20.49
N GLY A 256 15.81 -14.69 -20.12
CA GLY A 256 15.40 -13.55 -20.96
C GLY A 256 16.59 -12.69 -21.30
N ASP A 257 16.70 -12.33 -22.57
CA ASP A 257 17.88 -11.66 -23.09
C ASP A 257 17.59 -10.29 -23.74
N SER A 258 18.65 -9.56 -24.07
CA SER A 258 18.58 -8.22 -24.68
C SER A 258 18.18 -8.22 -26.16
N THR A 259 17.88 -9.37 -26.73
CA THR A 259 17.37 -9.48 -28.13
C THR A 259 15.87 -9.77 -28.17
N GLY A 260 15.21 -9.78 -27.01
CA GLY A 260 13.75 -10.04 -26.91
C GLY A 260 13.38 -11.51 -26.90
N HIS A 261 14.35 -12.40 -26.74
CA HIS A 261 14.09 -13.84 -26.72
C HIS A 261 13.94 -14.36 -25.30
N VAL A 262 13.04 -15.30 -25.16
CA VAL A 262 12.94 -16.17 -23.98
C VAL A 262 13.46 -17.55 -24.40
N THR A 263 14.54 -17.99 -23.76
CA THR A 263 15.20 -19.25 -24.09
C THR A 263 15.02 -20.24 -22.93
N ILE A 264 14.68 -21.47 -23.27
CA ILE A 264 14.43 -22.55 -22.31
C ILE A 264 15.53 -23.60 -22.47
N TRP A 265 16.14 -23.99 -21.36
CA TRP A 265 17.28 -24.89 -21.28
C TRP A 265 16.90 -26.10 -20.45
N ASP A 266 17.33 -27.28 -20.89
CA ASP A 266 17.17 -28.53 -20.13
C ASP A 266 18.02 -28.45 -18.85
N GLY A 267 17.40 -28.68 -17.72
CA GLY A 267 18.03 -28.59 -16.40
C GLY A 267 19.06 -29.66 -16.09
N LYS A 268 19.08 -30.76 -16.85
CA LYS A 268 20.02 -31.90 -16.67
C LYS A 268 21.22 -31.77 -17.61
N THR A 269 20.96 -31.55 -18.89
CA THR A 269 22.02 -31.51 -19.93
C THR A 269 22.56 -30.10 -20.16
N TYR A 270 21.83 -29.07 -19.72
CA TYR A 270 22.13 -27.64 -19.96
C TYR A 270 22.16 -27.30 -21.45
N THR A 271 21.39 -28.03 -22.27
CA THR A 271 21.25 -27.77 -23.70
C THR A 271 20.03 -26.90 -23.96
N GLN A 272 20.09 -26.10 -25.00
CA GLN A 272 18.96 -25.26 -25.41
C GLN A 272 17.84 -26.17 -25.97
N MET A 273 16.67 -26.10 -25.32
CA MET A 273 15.48 -26.82 -25.75
C MET A 273 14.66 -26.01 -26.75
N GLN A 274 14.43 -24.74 -26.42
CA GLN A 274 13.56 -23.90 -27.24
C GLN A 274 13.95 -22.43 -27.04
N ARG A 275 13.87 -21.65 -28.13
CA ARG A 275 14.09 -20.20 -28.13
C ARG A 275 12.87 -19.54 -28.75
N LEU A 276 12.25 -18.59 -28.02
CA LEU A 276 11.00 -17.97 -28.42
C LEU A 276 11.24 -16.45 -28.53
N GLN A 277 11.06 -15.92 -29.73
CA GLN A 277 11.08 -14.46 -29.93
C GLN A 277 9.67 -13.92 -29.65
N SER A 278 9.51 -13.19 -28.58
CA SER A 278 8.20 -12.76 -28.10
C SER A 278 8.13 -11.28 -27.77
N HIS A 279 9.25 -10.66 -27.56
CA HIS A 279 9.37 -9.23 -27.29
C HIS A 279 10.14 -8.55 -28.43
N ARG A 280 9.85 -7.27 -28.64
CA ARG A 280 10.57 -6.44 -29.62
C ARG A 280 11.86 -5.87 -29.05
N GLN A 281 11.97 -5.82 -27.72
CA GLN A 281 13.08 -5.27 -26.94
C GLN A 281 13.45 -6.22 -25.82
N ASP A 282 14.37 -5.82 -24.95
CA ASP A 282 14.94 -6.58 -23.86
C ASP A 282 13.89 -7.25 -22.97
N VAL A 283 14.11 -8.50 -22.59
CA VAL A 283 13.30 -9.24 -21.61
C VAL A 283 13.89 -9.04 -20.21
N LEU A 284 13.30 -8.14 -19.45
CA LEU A 284 13.85 -7.70 -18.16
C LEU A 284 13.47 -8.62 -16.99
N SER A 285 12.31 -9.25 -17.03
CA SER A 285 11.80 -10.01 -15.89
C SER A 285 11.07 -11.27 -16.31
N LEU A 286 11.13 -12.27 -15.43
CA LEU A 286 10.51 -13.58 -15.62
C LEU A 286 9.81 -14.02 -14.35
N ALA A 287 8.62 -14.61 -14.49
CA ALA A 287 7.89 -15.26 -13.40
C ALA A 287 7.31 -16.58 -13.88
N ALA A 288 7.27 -17.55 -13.00
CA ALA A 288 6.82 -18.91 -13.36
C ALA A 288 5.79 -19.41 -12.34
N SER A 289 4.92 -20.28 -12.80
CA SER A 289 3.98 -20.99 -11.92
C SER A 289 4.72 -22.06 -11.08
N ASN A 290 4.16 -22.37 -9.94
CA ASN A 290 4.73 -23.35 -9.02
C ASN A 290 4.72 -24.78 -9.57
N ASP A 291 3.83 -25.06 -10.52
CA ASP A 291 3.79 -26.36 -11.21
C ASP A 291 4.72 -26.41 -12.44
N GLY A 292 5.34 -25.30 -12.81
CA GLY A 292 6.23 -25.19 -13.96
C GLY A 292 5.53 -25.32 -15.31
N THR A 293 4.21 -25.06 -15.38
CA THR A 293 3.43 -25.18 -16.64
C THR A 293 3.15 -23.84 -17.30
N ALA A 294 3.23 -22.75 -16.55
CA ALA A 294 3.03 -21.39 -17.05
C ALA A 294 4.23 -20.49 -16.74
N LEU A 295 4.55 -19.62 -17.66
CA LEU A 295 5.67 -18.68 -17.58
C LEU A 295 5.19 -17.33 -18.09
N LEU A 296 5.55 -16.25 -17.38
CA LEU A 296 5.35 -14.88 -17.85
C LEU A 296 6.69 -14.20 -18.01
N SER A 297 6.80 -13.39 -19.07
CA SER A 297 7.94 -12.49 -19.27
C SER A 297 7.47 -11.04 -19.34
N GLY A 298 8.29 -10.16 -18.84
CA GLY A 298 8.09 -8.72 -18.93
C GLY A 298 9.25 -8.08 -19.68
N GLY A 299 8.93 -7.20 -20.63
CA GLY A 299 9.93 -6.60 -21.49
C GLY A 299 9.98 -5.08 -21.45
N MET A 300 11.04 -4.54 -22.06
CA MET A 300 11.22 -3.11 -22.26
C MET A 300 10.19 -2.54 -23.26
N ASP A 301 9.54 -3.39 -24.04
CA ASP A 301 8.46 -3.06 -24.97
C ASP A 301 7.09 -2.84 -24.28
N ARG A 302 7.06 -2.74 -22.95
CA ARG A 302 5.86 -2.57 -22.09
C ARG A 302 4.95 -3.81 -22.06
N ARG A 303 5.34 -4.89 -22.75
CA ARG A 303 4.50 -6.07 -22.86
C ARG A 303 4.79 -7.09 -21.75
N THR A 304 3.73 -7.73 -21.33
CA THR A 304 3.75 -8.97 -20.55
C THR A 304 3.27 -10.09 -21.46
N VAL A 305 4.08 -11.14 -21.57
CA VAL A 305 3.77 -12.29 -22.45
C VAL A 305 3.61 -13.54 -21.60
N LEU A 306 2.52 -14.26 -21.85
CA LEU A 306 2.26 -15.55 -21.19
C LEU A 306 2.61 -16.69 -22.13
N TYR A 307 3.31 -17.66 -21.59
CA TYR A 307 3.57 -18.94 -22.24
C TYR A 307 3.00 -20.08 -21.43
N LYS A 308 2.50 -21.10 -22.12
CA LYS A 308 2.08 -22.35 -21.50
C LYS A 308 2.81 -23.53 -22.12
N LYS A 309 3.10 -24.50 -21.28
CA LYS A 309 3.67 -25.76 -21.71
C LYS A 309 2.54 -26.69 -22.17
N THR A 310 2.62 -27.20 -23.43
CA THR A 310 1.62 -28.12 -23.96
C THR A 310 1.75 -29.47 -23.29
N ALA A 311 0.61 -30.10 -23.01
CA ALA A 311 0.59 -31.48 -22.51
C ALA A 311 0.82 -32.45 -23.64
N GLY A 312 1.63 -33.48 -23.42
CA GLY A 312 1.88 -34.53 -24.39
C GLY A 312 3.34 -34.95 -24.50
N ALA A 313 3.61 -35.94 -25.38
CA ALA A 313 4.96 -36.50 -25.56
C ALA A 313 5.97 -35.50 -26.12
N SER A 314 5.54 -34.55 -26.93
CA SER A 314 6.38 -33.45 -27.41
C SER A 314 6.07 -32.16 -26.69
N SER A 315 6.31 -32.12 -25.37
CA SER A 315 6.01 -30.99 -24.50
C SER A 315 6.78 -29.74 -24.93
N ARG A 316 6.10 -28.82 -25.58
CA ARG A 316 6.65 -27.53 -26.07
C ARG A 316 6.00 -26.33 -25.38
N TRP A 317 6.73 -25.25 -25.29
CA TRP A 317 6.22 -23.96 -24.80
C TRP A 317 5.63 -23.20 -25.97
N GLY A 318 4.41 -22.68 -25.79
CA GLY A 318 3.73 -21.82 -26.74
C GLY A 318 3.33 -20.50 -26.13
N LYS A 319 3.42 -19.45 -26.91
CA LYS A 319 2.90 -18.12 -26.54
C LYS A 319 1.37 -18.18 -26.53
N VAL A 320 0.76 -17.72 -25.44
CA VAL A 320 -0.70 -17.71 -25.29
C VAL A 320 -1.24 -16.32 -25.61
N TRP A 321 -0.69 -15.30 -24.96
CA TRP A 321 -1.06 -13.91 -25.24
C TRP A 321 0.13 -12.97 -24.95
N SER A 322 0.00 -11.75 -25.51
CA SER A 322 0.93 -10.64 -25.29
C SER A 322 0.09 -9.38 -25.08
N ARG A 323 0.22 -8.75 -23.92
CA ARG A 323 -0.61 -7.61 -23.54
C ARG A 323 0.24 -6.50 -22.90
N LYS A 324 -0.22 -5.26 -23.05
CA LYS A 324 0.36 -4.09 -22.40
C LYS A 324 -0.47 -3.77 -21.15
N TYR A 325 0.12 -3.91 -19.98
CA TYR A 325 -0.48 -3.54 -18.70
C TYR A 325 0.24 -2.36 -18.06
N HIS A 326 1.42 -2.03 -18.57
CA HIS A 326 2.28 -0.98 -18.06
C HIS A 326 2.48 0.11 -19.13
N ASP A 327 2.64 1.34 -18.69
CA ASP A 327 2.96 2.47 -19.56
C ASP A 327 4.47 2.59 -19.80
N HIS A 328 5.27 1.81 -19.10
CA HIS A 328 6.72 1.78 -19.22
C HIS A 328 7.23 0.32 -19.10
N ASP A 329 8.53 0.14 -19.07
CA ASP A 329 9.23 -1.15 -19.00
C ASP A 329 8.71 -2.02 -17.86
N VAL A 330 8.60 -3.33 -18.08
CA VAL A 330 8.23 -4.30 -17.03
C VAL A 330 9.51 -4.83 -16.39
N LYS A 331 10.02 -4.08 -15.42
CA LYS A 331 11.37 -4.29 -14.86
C LYS A 331 11.42 -5.47 -13.88
N ALA A 332 10.40 -5.67 -13.08
CA ALA A 332 10.38 -6.69 -12.02
C ALA A 332 9.10 -7.51 -12.05
N MET A 333 9.22 -8.80 -11.74
CA MET A 333 8.08 -9.71 -11.58
C MET A 333 8.30 -10.66 -10.41
N ALA A 334 7.22 -10.94 -9.66
CA ALA A 334 7.22 -11.95 -8.61
C ALA A 334 5.93 -12.76 -8.68
N SER A 335 6.01 -14.08 -8.55
CA SER A 335 4.85 -14.97 -8.55
C SER A 335 4.59 -15.57 -7.18
N PHE A 336 3.32 -15.79 -6.87
CA PHE A 336 2.91 -16.47 -5.65
C PHE A 336 1.66 -17.29 -5.90
N GLU A 337 1.70 -18.52 -5.44
CA GLU A 337 0.56 -19.44 -5.52
C GLU A 337 0.28 -20.07 -4.15
N SER A 338 -1.00 -20.10 -3.81
CA SER A 338 -1.53 -20.78 -2.64
C SER A 338 -2.88 -21.42 -3.02
N ALA A 339 -3.52 -22.05 -2.05
CA ALA A 339 -4.84 -22.65 -2.28
C ALA A 339 -5.92 -21.65 -2.69
N ARG A 340 -5.78 -20.37 -2.29
CA ARG A 340 -6.79 -19.33 -2.53
C ARG A 340 -6.32 -18.22 -3.46
N MET A 341 -5.05 -18.20 -3.83
CA MET A 341 -4.49 -17.11 -4.63
C MET A 341 -3.42 -17.66 -5.58
N SER A 342 -3.50 -17.27 -6.85
CA SER A 342 -2.51 -17.60 -7.86
C SER A 342 -2.28 -16.36 -8.70
N VAL A 343 -1.19 -15.64 -8.41
CA VAL A 343 -0.93 -14.32 -8.98
C VAL A 343 0.53 -14.14 -9.37
N VAL A 344 0.74 -13.24 -10.34
CA VAL A 344 2.03 -12.61 -10.62
C VAL A 344 1.84 -11.11 -10.42
N VAL A 345 2.78 -10.49 -9.71
CA VAL A 345 2.83 -9.03 -9.61
C VAL A 345 3.99 -8.54 -10.46
N SER A 346 3.73 -7.55 -11.29
CA SER A 346 4.73 -6.89 -12.14
C SER A 346 4.85 -5.42 -11.78
N GLY A 347 5.99 -4.82 -12.05
CA GLY A 347 6.24 -3.42 -11.78
C GLY A 347 7.41 -2.88 -12.60
N GLY A 348 7.46 -1.55 -12.69
CA GLY A 348 8.47 -0.85 -13.46
C GLY A 348 8.49 0.65 -13.17
N PRO A 349 9.05 1.45 -14.10
CA PRO A 349 9.14 2.90 -13.92
C PRO A 349 7.83 3.65 -13.81
N ASP A 350 6.71 3.07 -14.26
CA ASP A 350 5.36 3.64 -14.10
C ASP A 350 4.88 3.58 -12.64
N ALA A 351 5.66 3.01 -11.74
CA ALA A 351 5.51 3.04 -10.29
C ALA A 351 4.28 2.30 -9.72
N SER A 352 3.40 1.75 -10.56
CA SER A 352 2.19 1.04 -10.13
C SER A 352 2.39 -0.48 -10.20
N PRO A 353 2.24 -1.21 -9.09
CA PRO A 353 2.26 -2.66 -9.18
C PRO A 353 1.01 -3.18 -9.89
N VAL A 354 1.18 -4.08 -10.84
CA VAL A 354 0.06 -4.71 -11.57
C VAL A 354 -0.04 -6.18 -11.15
N VAL A 355 -1.20 -6.55 -10.64
CA VAL A 355 -1.50 -7.93 -10.22
C VAL A 355 -2.18 -8.64 -11.38
N LEU A 356 -1.61 -9.75 -11.80
CA LEU A 356 -2.10 -10.57 -12.90
C LEU A 356 -2.47 -11.97 -12.38
N PRO A 357 -3.65 -12.49 -12.69
CA PRO A 357 -3.98 -13.86 -12.32
C PRO A 357 -3.17 -14.84 -13.16
N LEU A 358 -2.59 -15.85 -12.52
CA LEU A 358 -1.74 -16.83 -13.19
C LEU A 358 -2.52 -18.02 -13.73
N LYS A 359 -3.59 -18.43 -13.06
CA LYS A 359 -4.40 -19.60 -13.44
C LYS A 359 -5.63 -19.27 -14.29
N GLU A 360 -6.25 -18.11 -14.08
CA GLU A 360 -7.44 -17.66 -14.82
C GLU A 360 -7.02 -16.86 -16.06
N LEU A 361 -6.34 -17.51 -16.95
CA LEU A 361 -5.72 -16.89 -18.12
C LEU A 361 -6.77 -16.66 -19.22
N GLY A 362 -6.72 -15.48 -19.85
CA GLY A 362 -7.64 -15.07 -20.90
C GLY A 362 -8.84 -14.27 -20.41
N ARG A 363 -9.07 -14.19 -19.11
CA ARG A 363 -10.06 -13.26 -18.52
C ARG A 363 -9.32 -12.02 -18.03
N GLU A 364 -9.92 -10.86 -18.26
CA GLU A 364 -9.35 -9.58 -17.87
C GLU A 364 -9.54 -9.28 -16.38
N ASN A 365 -9.02 -10.15 -15.52
CA ASN A 365 -9.06 -9.97 -14.07
C ASN A 365 -7.74 -9.42 -13.53
N HIS A 366 -7.10 -8.57 -14.29
CA HIS A 366 -5.93 -7.85 -13.80
C HIS A 366 -6.34 -6.69 -12.89
N ARG A 367 -5.44 -6.29 -12.02
CA ARG A 367 -5.66 -5.16 -11.11
C ARG A 367 -4.38 -4.33 -11.00
N THR A 368 -4.46 -3.04 -11.30
CA THR A 368 -3.39 -2.09 -11.01
C THR A 368 -3.57 -1.58 -9.58
N LEU A 369 -2.55 -1.74 -8.76
CA LEU A 369 -2.55 -1.23 -7.39
C LEU A 369 -2.18 0.25 -7.40
N GLN A 370 -2.65 0.96 -6.38
CA GLN A 370 -2.38 2.38 -6.25
C GLN A 370 -0.88 2.64 -6.02
N ASN A 371 -0.39 3.74 -6.55
CA ASN A 371 0.98 4.21 -6.33
C ASN A 371 1.05 5.40 -5.36
N LEU A 372 -0.06 5.72 -4.70
CA LEU A 372 -0.12 6.71 -3.64
C LEU A 372 -0.11 6.00 -2.28
N PRO A 373 0.54 6.57 -1.26
CA PRO A 373 0.65 5.90 0.03
C PRO A 373 -0.71 5.77 0.70
N GLN A 374 -0.88 4.71 1.47
CA GLN A 374 -2.11 4.46 2.24
C GLN A 374 -2.34 5.57 3.27
N GLN A 375 -1.28 5.99 3.97
CA GLN A 375 -1.35 7.13 4.87
C GLN A 375 -0.95 8.39 4.11
N PRO A 376 -1.85 9.38 3.99
CA PRO A 376 -1.54 10.60 3.25
C PRO A 376 -0.40 11.40 3.89
N PRO A 377 0.62 11.82 3.12
CA PRO A 377 1.67 12.70 3.64
C PRO A 377 1.17 14.16 3.67
N LEU A 378 0.09 14.39 4.40
CA LEU A 378 -0.65 15.64 4.37
C LEU A 378 -1.38 15.85 5.70
N GLN A 379 -1.24 17.05 6.27
CA GLN A 379 -2.01 17.48 7.44
C GLN A 379 -2.42 18.94 7.30
N SER A 380 -3.42 19.34 8.07
CA SER A 380 -3.83 20.75 8.15
C SER A 380 -3.69 21.29 9.56
N ALA A 381 -3.46 22.60 9.64
CA ALA A 381 -3.67 23.41 10.85
C ALA A 381 -4.95 24.23 10.61
N PRO A 382 -6.11 23.72 11.05
CA PRO A 382 -7.39 24.30 10.63
C PRO A 382 -7.55 25.77 11.02
N LYS A 383 -7.19 26.13 12.26
CA LYS A 383 -7.30 27.50 12.78
C LYS A 383 -6.42 28.50 12.03
N ALA A 384 -5.22 28.06 11.62
CA ALA A 384 -4.27 28.90 10.86
C ALA A 384 -4.50 28.84 9.35
N ARG A 385 -5.39 27.99 8.86
CA ARG A 385 -5.65 27.71 7.45
C ARG A 385 -4.38 27.32 6.70
N LEU A 386 -3.53 26.49 7.34
CA LEU A 386 -2.30 25.98 6.76
C LEU A 386 -2.47 24.52 6.36
N ILE A 387 -1.80 24.14 5.28
CA ILE A 387 -1.65 22.77 4.86
C ILE A 387 -0.16 22.43 4.89
N VAL A 388 0.18 21.32 5.51
CA VAL A 388 1.53 20.80 5.55
C VAL A 388 1.58 19.51 4.74
N SER A 389 2.51 19.46 3.81
CA SER A 389 2.78 18.25 3.02
C SER A 389 4.26 17.91 3.12
N TRP A 390 4.58 16.63 3.03
CA TRP A 390 5.98 16.18 3.07
C TRP A 390 6.22 15.10 2.04
N TRP A 391 7.41 15.12 1.49
CA TRP A 391 7.91 14.11 0.56
C TRP A 391 9.43 14.07 0.65
N ASP A 392 10.01 12.88 0.68
CA ASP A 392 11.44 12.68 0.88
C ASP A 392 11.92 13.39 2.16
N ARG A 393 12.73 14.44 2.06
CA ARG A 393 13.25 15.20 3.19
C ARG A 393 12.73 16.62 3.25
N GLU A 394 11.71 16.93 2.46
CA GLU A 394 11.11 18.26 2.38
C GLU A 394 9.74 18.31 3.07
N VAL A 395 9.54 19.35 3.85
CA VAL A 395 8.23 19.73 4.39
C VAL A 395 7.83 21.04 3.76
N ASN A 396 6.68 21.05 3.12
CA ASN A 396 6.14 22.24 2.47
C ASN A 396 4.92 22.74 3.23
N ILE A 397 4.91 24.03 3.57
CA ILE A 397 3.83 24.69 4.29
C ILE A 397 3.12 25.64 3.32
N TRP A 398 1.83 25.38 3.10
CA TRP A 398 0.98 26.12 2.18
C TRP A 398 -0.09 26.88 2.97
N LYS A 399 -0.44 28.09 2.54
CA LYS A 399 -1.58 28.84 3.06
C LYS A 399 -2.65 28.98 2.00
N LEU A 400 -3.89 28.69 2.39
CA LEU A 400 -5.05 28.94 1.56
C LEU A 400 -5.72 30.23 1.98
N ARG A 401 -6.06 31.04 1.01
CA ARG A 401 -6.85 32.26 1.23
C ARG A 401 -8.30 31.90 1.52
N GLN A 402 -8.97 32.79 2.23
CA GLN A 402 -10.41 32.72 2.42
C GLN A 402 -11.11 33.03 1.08
N THR A 403 -12.10 32.25 0.74
CA THR A 403 -13.00 32.58 -0.36
C THR A 403 -14.03 33.59 0.15
N PHE A 404 -13.91 34.84 -0.29
CA PHE A 404 -14.96 35.82 -0.01
C PHE A 404 -16.14 35.55 -0.95
N ASP A 405 -17.37 35.68 -0.41
CA ASP A 405 -18.59 35.66 -1.19
C ASP A 405 -18.54 36.74 -2.28
N GLY A 406 -18.49 36.33 -3.51
CA GLY A 406 -18.48 37.26 -4.66
C GLY A 406 -17.69 36.84 -5.87
N ILE A 407 -16.86 35.80 -5.75
CA ILE A 407 -16.10 35.33 -6.91
C ILE A 407 -16.84 34.13 -7.55
N TYR A 408 -18.02 34.43 -8.09
CA TYR A 408 -18.65 33.56 -9.07
C TYR A 408 -18.25 33.91 -10.52
N ASN A 409 -17.05 34.41 -10.71
CA ASN A 409 -16.49 34.58 -12.03
C ASN A 409 -15.69 33.32 -12.40
N ASN A 410 -16.12 32.69 -13.46
CA ASN A 410 -15.61 31.46 -14.04
C ASN A 410 -14.18 31.56 -14.61
N ASP A 411 -13.35 32.43 -14.10
CA ASP A 411 -11.97 32.53 -14.59
C ASP A 411 -11.09 31.45 -13.99
N ALA A 412 -10.76 30.45 -14.78
CA ALA A 412 -9.89 29.35 -14.44
C ALA A 412 -8.50 29.77 -13.94
N GLU A 413 -8.11 31.01 -14.18
CA GLU A 413 -6.83 31.57 -13.71
C GLU A 413 -6.80 31.85 -12.20
N ASP A 414 -7.97 32.05 -11.57
CA ASP A 414 -8.00 32.43 -10.15
C ASP A 414 -7.82 31.27 -9.18
N VAL A 415 -7.98 30.03 -9.62
CA VAL A 415 -7.77 28.86 -8.76
C VAL A 415 -6.32 28.78 -8.25
N ASN A 416 -5.37 29.18 -9.08
CA ASN A 416 -3.96 29.19 -8.70
C ASN A 416 -3.56 30.37 -7.79
N LYS A 417 -4.36 31.42 -7.76
CA LYS A 417 -4.09 32.58 -6.89
C LYS A 417 -4.50 32.39 -5.43
N ASN A 418 -5.33 31.37 -5.14
CA ASN A 418 -5.86 31.12 -3.81
C ASN A 418 -4.88 30.37 -2.89
N ARG A 419 -3.72 29.99 -3.39
CA ARG A 419 -2.71 29.27 -2.64
C ARG A 419 -1.39 30.02 -2.60
N LYS A 420 -0.67 29.87 -1.50
CA LYS A 420 0.68 30.41 -1.39
C LYS A 420 1.57 29.42 -0.64
N LEU A 421 2.69 29.05 -1.24
CA LEU A 421 3.75 28.33 -0.54
C LEU A 421 4.45 29.33 0.39
N LEU A 422 4.34 29.09 1.68
CA LEU A 422 4.92 29.97 2.70
C LEU A 422 6.38 29.62 2.98
N LYS A 423 6.65 28.32 3.16
CA LYS A 423 7.99 27.88 3.55
C LYS A 423 8.21 26.44 3.08
N THR A 424 9.43 26.15 2.65
CA THR A 424 9.94 24.79 2.47
C THR A 424 11.03 24.56 3.52
N ILE A 425 10.92 23.47 4.25
CA ILE A 425 11.87 23.06 5.29
C ILE A 425 12.56 21.80 4.82
N LEU A 426 13.86 21.87 4.61
CA LEU A 426 14.67 20.71 4.25
C LEU A 426 15.28 20.12 5.52
N ILE A 427 14.91 18.89 5.82
CA ILE A 427 15.41 18.17 6.99
C ILE A 427 16.79 17.60 6.65
N LYS A 428 17.78 18.04 7.41
CA LYS A 428 19.14 17.49 7.29
C LYS A 428 19.17 16.08 7.89
N GLY A 429 19.76 15.14 7.21
CA GLY A 429 19.83 13.74 7.63
C GLY A 429 19.91 12.82 6.43
N GLU A 430 20.06 11.53 6.68
CA GLU A 430 20.15 10.51 5.63
C GLU A 430 18.82 9.88 5.29
N SER A 431 17.86 9.88 6.23
CA SER A 431 16.58 9.18 6.08
C SER A 431 15.47 10.15 5.67
N SER A 432 14.58 9.65 4.83
CA SER A 432 13.36 10.38 4.43
C SER A 432 12.38 10.50 5.59
N ILE A 433 11.49 11.49 5.51
CA ILE A 433 10.49 11.77 6.57
C ILE A 433 9.47 10.64 6.62
N SER A 434 9.32 10.06 7.81
CA SER A 434 8.32 9.01 8.07
C SER A 434 6.97 9.60 8.46
N ALA A 435 6.96 10.68 9.23
CA ALA A 435 5.72 11.32 9.68
C ALA A 435 5.98 12.79 10.02
N ALA A 436 4.95 13.60 9.85
CA ALA A 436 4.97 14.99 10.33
C ALA A 436 3.59 15.35 10.87
N SER A 437 3.55 16.25 11.85
CA SER A 437 2.30 16.74 12.44
C SER A 437 2.43 18.21 12.82
N ILE A 438 1.35 18.95 12.57
CA ILE A 438 1.29 20.38 12.90
C ILE A 438 0.17 20.64 13.92
N SER A 439 0.41 21.56 14.84
CA SER A 439 -0.63 21.97 15.80
C SER A 439 -1.77 22.72 15.09
N PRO A 440 -3.01 22.66 15.62
CA PRO A 440 -4.15 23.29 14.94
C PRO A 440 -4.02 24.81 14.74
N ASP A 441 -3.27 25.47 15.60
CA ASP A 441 -2.96 26.91 15.49
C ASP A 441 -1.80 27.22 14.53
N GLY A 442 -1.11 26.18 14.03
CA GLY A 442 0.01 26.34 13.12
C GLY A 442 1.33 26.75 13.76
N SER A 443 1.42 26.76 15.09
CA SER A 443 2.61 27.25 15.80
C SER A 443 3.71 26.22 15.97
N VAL A 444 3.35 24.93 16.12
CA VAL A 444 4.30 23.84 16.38
C VAL A 444 4.23 22.83 15.24
N LEU A 445 5.39 22.52 14.67
CA LEU A 445 5.53 21.48 13.65
C LEU A 445 6.50 20.42 14.15
N ALA A 446 6.04 19.18 14.24
CA ALA A 446 6.86 18.02 14.60
C ALA A 446 7.13 17.22 13.34
N VAL A 447 8.39 16.84 13.13
CA VAL A 447 8.82 16.04 11.96
C VAL A 447 9.69 14.88 12.44
N ALA A 448 9.37 13.69 11.98
CA ALA A 448 10.11 12.48 12.34
C ALA A 448 10.66 11.78 11.09
N THR A 449 11.84 11.21 11.24
CA THR A 449 12.38 10.18 10.34
C THR A 449 12.48 8.88 11.14
N ALA A 450 12.94 7.81 10.50
CA ALA A 450 13.15 6.53 11.19
C ALA A 450 14.22 6.60 12.30
N THR A 451 15.10 7.62 12.25
CA THR A 451 16.25 7.72 13.17
C THR A 451 16.30 9.02 13.96
N GLU A 452 15.61 10.06 13.54
CA GLU A 452 15.69 11.40 14.16
C GLU A 452 14.29 11.99 14.33
N PHE A 453 14.15 12.83 15.34
CA PHE A 453 12.94 13.62 15.57
C PHE A 453 13.33 15.09 15.76
N LYS A 454 12.61 15.98 15.08
CA LYS A 454 12.82 17.44 15.17
C LYS A 454 11.48 18.13 15.37
N ALA A 455 11.49 19.18 16.17
CA ALA A 455 10.33 20.04 16.38
C ALA A 455 10.69 21.48 16.06
N PHE A 456 9.76 22.19 15.47
CA PHE A 456 9.95 23.57 15.02
C PHE A 456 8.81 24.46 15.52
N HIS A 457 9.15 25.65 15.95
CA HIS A 457 8.21 26.72 16.25
C HIS A 457 8.09 27.64 15.03
N LEU A 458 6.87 27.81 14.56
CA LEU A 458 6.51 28.67 13.43
C LEU A 458 5.90 29.96 13.97
N GLN A 459 6.66 31.03 13.95
CA GLN A 459 6.23 32.33 14.45
C GLN A 459 5.89 33.24 13.27
N HIS A 460 4.63 33.64 13.17
CA HIS A 460 4.16 34.60 12.19
C HIS A 460 4.52 36.01 12.67
N GLN A 461 5.52 36.63 12.02
CA GLN A 461 6.01 37.96 12.45
C GLN A 461 5.10 39.10 12.02
N ASN A 462 4.38 38.94 10.92
CA ASN A 462 3.62 40.04 10.34
C ASN A 462 2.24 39.54 9.82
N PRO A 463 1.13 39.96 10.43
CA PRO A 463 -0.19 39.53 9.99
C PRO A 463 -0.54 39.96 8.56
N THR A 464 0.07 41.04 8.06
CA THR A 464 -0.16 41.51 6.70
C THR A 464 0.68 40.78 5.66
N LYS A 465 1.76 40.10 6.09
CA LYS A 465 2.65 39.34 5.19
C LYS A 465 2.71 37.84 5.63
N PRO A 466 1.78 37.00 5.20
CA PRO A 466 1.73 35.63 5.63
C PRO A 466 3.00 34.77 5.34
N SER A 467 3.84 35.26 4.42
CA SER A 467 5.10 34.56 4.09
C SER A 467 6.23 34.88 5.07
N ASP A 468 6.03 35.85 5.99
CA ASP A 468 7.05 36.24 6.95
C ASP A 468 6.96 35.35 8.21
N ILE A 469 7.42 34.07 8.04
CA ILE A 469 7.44 33.09 9.11
C ILE A 469 8.88 32.90 9.57
N ARG A 470 9.11 33.19 10.83
CA ARG A 470 10.36 32.81 11.50
C ARG A 470 10.27 31.37 12.00
N LEU A 471 11.27 30.59 11.65
CA LEU A 471 11.39 29.21 12.07
C LEU A 471 12.46 29.10 13.13
N SER A 472 12.12 28.59 14.30
CA SER A 472 13.07 28.25 15.35
C SER A 472 12.92 26.78 15.72
N GLN A 473 14.02 26.12 16.03
CA GLN A 473 14.00 24.72 16.45
C GLN A 473 13.66 24.64 17.93
N ILE A 474 12.73 23.78 18.30
CA ILE A 474 12.36 23.47 19.67
C ILE A 474 13.31 22.37 20.18
N GLU A 475 13.77 22.50 21.40
CA GLU A 475 14.60 21.47 22.04
C GLU A 475 13.78 20.20 22.28
N VAL A 476 14.30 19.07 21.82
CA VAL A 476 13.63 17.75 21.88
C VAL A 476 14.40 16.88 22.87
N PRO A 477 13.70 16.18 23.79
CA PRO A 477 14.38 15.23 24.69
C PRO A 477 15.18 14.17 23.92
N ALA A 478 16.37 13.82 24.42
CA ALA A 478 17.31 12.93 23.75
C ALA A 478 16.73 11.54 23.44
N SER A 479 15.84 11.05 24.29
CA SER A 479 15.14 9.77 24.10
C SER A 479 14.27 9.73 22.83
N LEU A 480 13.81 10.89 22.37
CA LEU A 480 13.04 11.03 21.15
C LEU A 480 13.91 11.52 19.98
N ALA A 481 14.79 12.48 20.22
CA ALA A 481 15.60 13.11 19.20
C ALA A 481 16.46 12.10 18.40
N ASN A 482 17.04 11.10 19.08
CA ASN A 482 17.99 10.15 18.51
C ASN A 482 17.38 8.81 18.06
N ASN A 483 16.09 8.61 18.28
CA ASN A 483 15.43 7.34 17.95
C ASN A 483 14.33 7.48 16.88
N GLY A 484 13.99 8.69 16.49
CA GLY A 484 12.98 8.97 15.50
C GLY A 484 11.57 8.50 15.91
N ALA A 485 10.65 8.49 14.96
CA ALA A 485 9.30 7.96 15.15
C ALA A 485 8.67 7.54 13.82
N ASN A 486 7.85 6.51 13.85
CA ASN A 486 7.13 6.02 12.66
C ASN A 486 5.79 6.74 12.47
N LEU A 487 5.21 7.25 13.54
CA LEU A 487 3.96 8.01 13.53
C LEU A 487 4.03 9.12 14.58
N VAL A 488 3.53 10.27 14.20
CA VAL A 488 3.52 11.46 15.06
C VAL A 488 2.16 12.15 14.91
N GLN A 489 1.55 12.53 16.03
CA GLN A 489 0.31 13.29 16.00
C GLN A 489 0.24 14.24 17.18
N ILE A 490 -0.21 15.48 16.89
CA ILE A 490 -0.48 16.50 17.90
C ILE A 490 -1.99 16.49 18.19
N SER A 491 -2.35 16.70 19.45
CA SER A 491 -3.75 16.71 19.91
C SER A 491 -4.52 17.92 19.35
N PRO A 492 -5.87 17.84 19.27
CA PRO A 492 -6.69 18.96 18.78
C PRO A 492 -6.59 20.25 19.59
N ASP A 493 -6.23 20.18 20.87
CA ASP A 493 -5.95 21.36 21.71
C ASP A 493 -4.53 21.91 21.51
N GLY A 494 -3.65 21.14 20.88
CA GLY A 494 -2.25 21.51 20.65
C GLY A 494 -1.34 21.32 21.86
N ASN A 495 -1.80 20.68 22.95
CA ASN A 495 -1.05 20.56 24.20
C ASN A 495 -0.32 19.23 24.36
N TRP A 496 -0.67 18.21 23.57
CA TRP A 496 -0.08 16.88 23.65
C TRP A 496 0.47 16.44 22.31
N LEU A 497 1.54 15.70 22.35
CA LEU A 497 2.17 15.07 21.19
C LEU A 497 2.33 13.59 21.48
N VAL A 498 1.81 12.72 20.61
CA VAL A 498 2.11 11.29 20.63
C VAL A 498 3.15 10.99 19.56
N ALA A 499 4.19 10.24 19.93
CA ALA A 499 5.22 9.74 19.02
C ALA A 499 5.36 8.23 19.21
N ILE A 500 5.30 7.48 18.11
CA ILE A 500 5.41 6.02 18.11
C ILE A 500 6.78 5.65 17.58
N GLN A 501 7.61 5.10 18.47
CA GLN A 501 8.94 4.62 18.15
C GLN A 501 8.95 3.11 17.94
N ASP A 502 9.83 2.65 17.07
CA ASP A 502 10.05 1.22 16.82
C ASP A 502 8.75 0.43 16.52
N GLY A 503 7.73 1.13 16.01
CA GLY A 503 6.44 0.54 15.68
C GLY A 503 5.54 0.14 16.85
N THR A 504 6.05 0.11 18.09
CA THR A 504 5.29 -0.41 19.25
C THR A 504 5.37 0.45 20.50
N ARG A 505 6.44 1.22 20.66
CA ARG A 505 6.68 2.05 21.84
C ARG A 505 6.01 3.40 21.70
N MET A 506 5.13 3.74 22.63
CA MET A 506 4.41 5.01 22.63
C MET A 506 5.04 5.98 23.64
N LEU A 507 5.32 7.18 23.16
CA LEU A 507 5.77 8.30 23.98
C LEU A 507 4.76 9.43 23.86
N LEU A 508 4.30 9.92 25.00
CA LEU A 508 3.44 11.11 25.10
C LEU A 508 4.23 12.26 25.71
N LEU A 509 4.17 13.41 25.05
CA LEU A 509 4.89 14.60 25.48
C LEU A 509 3.89 15.75 25.62
N ARG A 510 4.01 16.52 26.69
CA ARG A 510 3.24 17.74 26.89
C ARG A 510 3.97 18.91 26.19
N ILE A 511 3.26 19.67 25.41
CA ILE A 511 3.73 20.92 24.79
C ILE A 511 3.39 22.04 25.76
N ARG A 512 4.39 22.65 26.38
CA ARG A 512 4.22 23.77 27.30
C ARG A 512 4.39 25.09 26.54
N ARG A 513 3.40 25.93 26.64
CA ARG A 513 3.40 27.28 26.06
C ARG A 513 3.32 28.30 27.18
N ASP A 514 4.22 29.27 27.16
CA ASP A 514 4.17 30.38 28.11
C ASP A 514 3.27 31.47 27.51
N THR A 515 2.10 31.66 28.11
CA THR A 515 1.12 32.66 27.63
C THR A 515 1.56 34.08 27.85
N THR A 516 2.57 34.32 28.70
CA THR A 516 3.05 35.64 29.07
C THR A 516 4.27 36.10 28.30
N SER A 517 4.99 35.19 27.66
CA SER A 517 6.20 35.51 26.90
C SER A 517 6.07 35.02 25.46
N ASP A 518 6.72 35.70 24.54
CA ASP A 518 6.77 35.37 23.13
C ASP A 518 7.85 34.29 22.85
N GLU A 519 8.16 33.48 23.88
CA GLU A 519 9.17 32.44 23.82
C GLU A 519 8.66 31.19 23.08
N ALA A 520 9.61 30.43 22.53
CA ALA A 520 9.29 29.18 21.82
C ALA A 520 8.68 28.14 22.77
N PRO A 521 7.67 27.41 22.35
CA PRO A 521 7.12 26.30 23.15
C PRO A 521 8.21 25.31 23.52
N THR A 522 8.05 24.67 24.68
CA THR A 522 8.98 23.63 25.16
C THR A 522 8.28 22.28 25.23
N LEU A 523 9.05 21.21 25.00
CA LEU A 523 8.56 19.83 25.11
C LEU A 523 8.94 19.30 26.50
N ALA A 524 7.93 18.86 27.25
CA ALA A 524 8.14 18.25 28.56
C ALA A 524 8.78 16.84 28.41
N ARG A 525 9.22 16.30 29.53
CA ARG A 525 9.80 14.94 29.58
C ARG A 525 8.78 13.92 29.02
N PRO A 526 9.19 13.00 28.13
CA PRO A 526 8.25 12.04 27.56
C PRO A 526 7.77 11.02 28.58
N GLN A 527 6.47 10.82 28.60
CA GLN A 527 5.81 9.75 29.35
C GLN A 527 5.73 8.53 28.44
N SER A 528 6.37 7.43 28.87
CA SER A 528 6.24 6.15 28.15
C SER A 528 4.96 5.46 28.59
N VAL A 529 4.10 5.13 27.64
CA VAL A 529 2.79 4.53 27.89
C VAL A 529 2.82 3.09 27.35
N THR A 530 2.51 2.15 28.24
CA THR A 530 2.53 0.72 27.90
C THR A 530 1.20 0.29 27.28
N ARG A 531 1.29 -0.62 26.34
CA ARG A 531 0.11 -1.23 25.70
C ARG A 531 -0.40 -2.43 26.52
N MET A 532 -1.67 -2.74 26.34
CA MET A 532 -2.29 -3.90 26.96
C MET A 532 -1.58 -5.18 26.53
N LYS A 533 -1.25 -6.04 27.50
CA LYS A 533 -0.69 -7.37 27.26
C LYS A 533 -1.80 -8.28 26.74
N ARG A 534 -1.81 -8.52 25.43
CA ARG A 534 -2.80 -9.39 24.78
C ARG A 534 -2.23 -10.79 24.62
N LYS A 535 -3.03 -11.81 24.94
CA LYS A 535 -2.68 -13.21 24.67
C LYS A 535 -2.81 -13.48 23.17
N ILE A 536 -1.73 -13.27 22.45
CA ILE A 536 -1.68 -13.59 21.02
C ILE A 536 -1.29 -15.06 20.89
N PRO A 537 -2.01 -15.84 20.08
CA PRO A 537 -1.59 -17.23 19.84
C PRO A 537 -0.13 -17.29 19.39
N LYS A 538 0.64 -18.21 19.99
CA LYS A 538 2.06 -18.38 19.68
C LYS A 538 2.30 -18.57 18.17
N GLN A 539 1.37 -19.24 17.48
CA GLN A 539 1.41 -19.42 16.02
C GLN A 539 1.40 -18.11 15.25
N LEU A 540 0.67 -17.09 15.71
CA LEU A 540 0.67 -15.76 15.10
C LEU A 540 1.91 -14.97 15.47
N LYS A 541 2.34 -15.05 16.72
CA LYS A 541 3.54 -14.38 17.22
C LYS A 541 4.82 -14.92 16.57
N LEU A 542 4.85 -16.21 16.31
CA LEU A 542 5.97 -16.90 15.66
C LEU A 542 5.73 -17.08 14.16
N GLY A 543 4.65 -16.52 13.61
CA GLY A 543 4.18 -16.70 12.24
C GLY A 543 5.02 -16.07 11.13
N GLY A 544 6.32 -16.00 11.32
CA GLY A 544 7.28 -15.64 10.30
C GLY A 544 7.71 -14.19 10.27
N LEU A 545 6.96 -13.27 10.88
CA LEU A 545 7.28 -11.83 10.88
C LEU A 545 7.53 -11.29 12.30
N GLY A 546 7.59 -12.17 13.31
CA GLY A 546 7.81 -11.76 14.70
C GLY A 546 6.64 -10.95 15.26
N ASN A 547 6.94 -9.85 15.93
CA ASN A 547 5.93 -8.95 16.49
C ASN A 547 5.40 -7.92 15.49
N TYR A 548 5.75 -8.03 14.20
CA TYR A 548 5.37 -7.09 13.16
C TYR A 548 3.86 -6.78 13.15
N GLU A 549 3.01 -7.80 13.36
CA GLU A 549 1.56 -7.62 13.40
C GLU A 549 1.08 -6.75 14.56
N ARG A 550 1.91 -6.56 15.60
CA ARG A 550 1.62 -5.66 16.71
C ARG A 550 2.08 -4.22 16.43
N SER A 551 2.62 -3.94 15.24
CA SER A 551 2.98 -2.58 14.85
C SER A 551 1.75 -1.67 14.83
N ILE A 552 1.87 -0.52 15.50
CA ILE A 552 0.84 0.51 15.54
C ILE A 552 0.79 1.20 14.18
N THR A 553 -0.39 1.27 13.60
CA THR A 553 -0.62 1.93 12.31
C THR A 553 -1.41 3.22 12.44
N HIS A 554 -2.24 3.32 13.49
CA HIS A 554 -3.13 4.47 13.67
C HIS A 554 -3.09 4.90 15.13
N ALA A 555 -3.04 6.21 15.32
CA ALA A 555 -3.24 6.87 16.61
C ALA A 555 -4.14 8.08 16.38
N THR A 556 -5.10 8.30 17.26
CA THR A 556 -6.02 9.41 17.14
C THR A 556 -6.43 9.91 18.53
N PHE A 557 -6.45 11.23 18.68
CA PHE A 557 -7.00 11.88 19.88
C PHE A 557 -8.49 12.16 19.70
N ALA A 558 -9.23 12.11 20.79
CA ALA A 558 -10.59 12.61 20.82
C ALA A 558 -10.62 14.14 20.63
N PRO A 559 -11.74 14.71 20.15
CA PRO A 559 -11.82 16.15 19.91
C PRO A 559 -11.54 17.02 21.14
N ASP A 560 -11.87 16.54 22.33
CA ASP A 560 -11.58 17.20 23.61
C ASP A 560 -10.14 17.02 24.09
N SER A 561 -9.34 16.23 23.37
CA SER A 561 -7.94 15.90 23.68
C SER A 561 -7.73 15.08 24.98
N LYS A 562 -8.81 14.58 25.60
CA LYS A 562 -8.74 13.82 26.86
C LYS A 562 -8.69 12.31 26.66
N MET A 563 -8.88 11.82 25.43
CA MET A 563 -8.80 10.40 25.13
C MET A 563 -7.89 10.16 23.94
N LEU A 564 -7.11 9.08 23.99
CA LEU A 564 -6.23 8.62 22.92
C LEU A 564 -6.61 7.20 22.57
N ALA A 565 -6.78 6.90 21.29
CA ALA A 565 -6.99 5.55 20.77
C ALA A 565 -5.87 5.19 19.79
N VAL A 566 -5.43 3.95 19.86
CA VAL A 566 -4.35 3.42 19.00
C VAL A 566 -4.77 2.05 18.48
N ALA A 567 -4.49 1.80 17.20
CA ALA A 567 -4.80 0.50 16.58
C ALA A 567 -3.55 -0.10 15.92
N ASP A 568 -3.47 -1.44 15.95
CA ASP A 568 -2.36 -2.18 15.35
C ASP A 568 -2.80 -3.03 14.13
N LEU A 569 -1.81 -3.59 13.43
CA LEU A 569 -2.05 -4.44 12.24
C LEU A 569 -2.82 -5.72 12.57
N ALA A 570 -2.74 -6.21 13.81
CA ALA A 570 -3.50 -7.39 14.25
C ALA A 570 -4.98 -7.09 14.48
N GLY A 571 -5.37 -5.80 14.48
CA GLY A 571 -6.74 -5.36 14.71
C GLY A 571 -7.09 -5.12 16.17
N TYR A 572 -6.12 -5.02 17.07
CA TYR A 572 -6.39 -4.63 18.46
C TYR A 572 -6.42 -3.11 18.59
N VAL A 573 -7.38 -2.63 19.37
CA VAL A 573 -7.53 -1.21 19.71
C VAL A 573 -7.30 -1.07 21.19
N ASP A 574 -6.39 -0.18 21.57
CA ASP A 574 -6.08 0.18 22.96
C ASP A 574 -6.43 1.65 23.16
N THR A 575 -7.00 2.01 24.32
CA THR A 575 -7.45 3.37 24.62
C THR A 575 -6.93 3.85 25.97
N TRP A 576 -6.67 5.15 26.07
CA TRP A 576 -6.20 5.81 27.28
C TRP A 576 -7.00 7.09 27.49
N VAL A 577 -7.14 7.46 28.78
CA VAL A 577 -7.82 8.66 29.24
C VAL A 577 -6.82 9.50 30.05
N LEU A 578 -6.88 10.80 29.87
CA LEU A 578 -6.11 11.77 30.65
C LEU A 578 -6.83 12.06 31.97
N ARG A 579 -6.20 11.70 33.09
CA ARG A 579 -6.74 11.98 34.43
C ARG A 579 -5.85 13.00 35.16
N SER A 580 -6.49 13.85 35.97
CA SER A 580 -5.84 14.78 36.90
C SER A 580 -5.83 14.18 38.31
N ASP A 581 -4.78 14.43 39.10
CA ASP A 581 -4.56 13.82 40.43
C ASP A 581 -5.62 14.15 41.48
N GLY A 582 -6.75 14.77 41.14
CA GLY A 582 -7.85 15.08 42.05
C GLY A 582 -9.06 14.16 42.00
N GLU A 583 -9.10 13.23 41.06
CA GLU A 583 -10.20 12.29 40.87
C GLU A 583 -9.80 10.87 41.31
N THR A 584 -9.82 10.65 42.64
CA THR A 584 -9.69 9.31 43.19
C THR A 584 -11.09 8.67 43.28
N ASP A 585 -11.33 7.69 42.42
CA ASP A 585 -12.49 6.83 42.61
C ASP A 585 -12.28 5.98 43.89
N GLU A 586 -13.20 6.11 44.85
CA GLU A 586 -13.15 5.42 46.14
C GLU A 586 -13.39 3.90 46.08
N ASP A 587 -13.42 3.30 44.87
CA ASP A 587 -13.85 1.90 44.69
C ASP A 587 -12.75 0.91 44.29
N ASP A 588 -11.47 1.28 44.31
CA ASP A 588 -10.39 0.33 43.94
C ASP A 588 -9.62 -0.27 45.13
N ASP A 589 -10.38 -0.87 46.07
CA ASP A 589 -9.80 -1.75 47.12
C ASP A 589 -10.11 -3.21 46.80
N ALA A 590 -9.56 -3.78 45.71
CA ALA A 590 -9.50 -5.25 45.61
C ALA A 590 -8.45 -5.73 44.59
N SER A 591 -7.51 -6.47 45.12
CA SER A 591 -6.55 -7.33 44.43
C SER A 591 -5.27 -6.69 43.89
N SER A 592 -4.36 -6.43 44.78
CA SER A 592 -2.94 -6.37 44.45
C SER A 592 -2.33 -7.77 44.47
N ASP A 593 -2.28 -8.45 43.33
CA ASP A 593 -1.34 -9.56 43.19
C ASP A 593 -0.07 -9.02 42.56
N SER A 594 0.85 -8.64 43.42
CA SER A 594 2.17 -8.20 43.06
C SER A 594 3.10 -9.42 42.84
N ASP A 595 3.32 -9.76 41.61
CA ASP A 595 4.51 -10.52 41.27
C ASP A 595 5.01 -10.06 39.90
N PHE A 596 5.98 -9.22 39.94
CA PHE A 596 7.13 -9.19 38.99
C PHE A 596 8.01 -7.98 39.27
N SER A 597 9.05 -8.23 40.02
CA SER A 597 10.23 -7.37 40.11
C SER A 597 11.04 -7.41 38.85
N GLU A 598 11.63 -6.30 38.54
CA GLU A 598 12.82 -5.97 37.73
C GLU A 598 12.54 -4.95 36.67
N SER A 599 12.99 -3.80 36.85
CA SER A 599 14.32 -3.29 36.74
C SER A 599 14.42 -1.87 37.30
N GLU A 600 15.46 -1.69 38.05
CA GLU A 600 15.88 -0.42 38.59
C GLU A 600 16.06 0.65 37.54
N ALA A 601 15.33 1.74 37.66
CA ALA A 601 15.70 3.00 37.04
C ALA A 601 15.66 4.03 38.16
N ASP A 602 16.80 4.60 38.41
CA ASP A 602 17.02 5.62 39.41
C ASP A 602 15.98 6.72 39.40
N VAL A 603 15.20 6.79 40.43
CA VAL A 603 14.26 7.87 40.68
C VAL A 603 15.05 8.98 41.38
N GLU A 604 15.65 9.85 40.60
CA GLU A 604 16.01 11.16 41.13
C GLU A 604 14.76 12.03 41.10
N GLU A 605 14.12 12.17 42.23
CA GLU A 605 13.09 13.16 42.48
C GLU A 605 13.69 14.58 42.38
N ALA A 606 13.53 15.23 41.28
CA ALA A 606 13.78 16.66 41.14
C ALA A 606 12.48 17.42 41.20
N ASP A 607 12.36 18.26 42.16
CA ASP A 607 11.24 19.20 42.38
C ASP A 607 10.79 19.94 41.13
N ASP A 608 9.65 19.54 40.58
CA ASP A 608 8.87 20.38 39.68
C ASP A 608 7.71 20.97 40.47
N ALA A 609 7.94 22.15 41.01
CA ALA A 609 6.94 22.94 41.73
C ALA A 609 5.82 23.39 40.80
N MET A 610 4.58 23.13 41.19
CA MET A 610 3.34 23.71 40.69
C MET A 610 2.99 23.42 39.19
N GLY A 611 2.61 22.19 38.90
CA GLY A 611 1.83 21.86 37.71
C GLY A 611 0.91 20.70 38.01
N SER A 612 -0.36 20.84 37.67
CA SER A 612 -1.35 19.76 37.74
C SER A 612 -0.72 18.44 37.17
N LYS A 613 -0.61 17.41 37.98
CA LYS A 613 -0.05 16.11 37.60
C LYS A 613 -1.07 15.34 36.76
N GLU A 614 -1.18 15.73 35.49
CA GLU A 614 -1.99 15.01 34.51
C GLU A 614 -1.25 13.77 34.02
N ARG A 615 -1.94 12.64 34.01
CA ARG A 615 -1.36 11.36 33.65
C ARG A 615 -2.27 10.56 32.70
N TRP A 616 -1.70 9.95 31.69
CA TRP A 616 -2.41 9.05 30.77
C TRP A 616 -2.52 7.66 31.37
N GLN A 617 -3.73 7.17 31.51
CA GLN A 617 -4.04 5.85 32.07
C GLN A 617 -4.93 5.08 31.10
N HIS A 618 -4.81 3.74 31.13
CA HIS A 618 -5.69 2.89 30.34
C HIS A 618 -7.16 3.13 30.73
N THR A 619 -8.01 3.18 29.71
CA THR A 619 -9.46 3.18 29.92
C THR A 619 -9.84 1.87 30.61
N PRO A 620 -10.65 1.86 31.68
CA PRO A 620 -11.04 0.62 32.36
C PRO A 620 -11.66 -0.43 31.44
N ALA A 621 -12.48 0.03 30.48
CA ALA A 621 -13.14 -0.85 29.51
C ALA A 621 -12.25 -1.23 28.31
N SER A 622 -10.97 -0.85 28.28
CA SER A 622 -10.05 -1.13 27.17
C SER A 622 -9.87 -2.64 26.92
N THR A 623 -9.96 -3.46 27.98
CA THR A 623 -9.90 -4.92 27.86
C THR A 623 -11.11 -5.54 27.17
N LEU A 624 -12.27 -4.85 27.23
CA LEU A 624 -13.53 -5.31 26.66
C LEU A 624 -13.67 -4.99 25.18
N LEU A 625 -12.85 -4.05 24.64
CA LEU A 625 -12.90 -3.70 23.24
C LEU A 625 -12.61 -4.95 22.37
N PRO A 626 -13.53 -5.28 21.45
CA PRO A 626 -13.35 -6.47 20.63
C PRO A 626 -12.21 -6.30 19.61
N LYS A 627 -11.53 -7.36 19.31
CA LYS A 627 -10.57 -7.38 18.22
C LYS A 627 -11.30 -7.15 16.89
N LEU A 628 -10.79 -6.26 16.06
CA LEU A 628 -11.31 -6.02 14.73
C LEU A 628 -11.17 -7.28 13.86
N PRO A 629 -12.15 -7.57 12.99
CA PRO A 629 -12.12 -8.78 12.15
C PRO A 629 -11.02 -8.74 11.08
N ALA A 630 -10.48 -7.56 10.79
CA ALA A 630 -9.43 -7.35 9.78
C ALA A 630 -8.60 -6.12 10.16
N PRO A 631 -7.40 -5.94 9.58
CA PRO A 631 -6.57 -4.78 9.87
C PRO A 631 -7.29 -3.46 9.64
N PRO A 632 -7.19 -2.51 10.57
CA PRO A 632 -7.77 -1.19 10.37
C PRO A 632 -6.99 -0.40 9.31
N VAL A 633 -7.72 0.35 8.50
CA VAL A 633 -7.15 1.29 7.52
C VAL A 633 -7.43 2.73 7.89
N VAL A 634 -8.45 2.97 8.74
CA VAL A 634 -8.77 4.29 9.28
C VAL A 634 -9.30 4.12 10.71
N LEU A 635 -8.88 5.02 11.59
CA LEU A 635 -9.34 5.12 12.97
C LEU A 635 -9.56 6.61 13.29
N SER A 636 -10.74 6.97 13.79
CA SER A 636 -11.05 8.38 14.07
C SER A 636 -12.17 8.50 15.11
N PHE A 637 -12.06 9.47 16.00
CA PHE A 637 -13.15 9.85 16.89
C PHE A 637 -14.15 10.73 16.18
N ALA A 638 -15.42 10.48 16.40
CA ALA A 638 -16.51 11.37 15.99
C ALA A 638 -16.55 12.63 16.88
N PRO A 639 -17.06 13.75 16.39
CA PRO A 639 -17.35 14.89 17.25
C PRO A 639 -18.32 14.51 18.36
N GLU A 640 -18.25 15.20 19.48
CA GLU A 640 -19.10 14.93 20.63
C GLU A 640 -20.58 15.00 20.26
N ALA A 641 -21.31 13.96 20.64
CA ALA A 641 -22.77 13.93 20.56
C ALA A 641 -23.35 13.91 21.96
N SER A 642 -24.54 14.49 22.12
CA SER A 642 -25.21 14.60 23.41
C SER A 642 -25.44 13.24 24.10
N ASP A 643 -25.59 12.19 23.33
CA ASP A 643 -25.96 10.85 23.84
C ASP A 643 -24.76 9.93 24.10
N ALA A 644 -23.57 10.27 23.56
CA ALA A 644 -22.35 9.46 23.74
C ALA A 644 -21.11 10.35 23.66
N PRO A 645 -20.42 10.56 24.78
CA PRO A 645 -19.29 11.51 24.79
C PRO A 645 -18.15 11.07 23.88
N TYR A 646 -17.97 9.77 23.69
CA TYR A 646 -16.90 9.28 22.80
C TYR A 646 -17.43 8.19 21.88
N THR A 647 -17.37 8.44 20.58
CA THR A 647 -17.62 7.43 19.54
C THR A 647 -16.36 7.26 18.70
N LEU A 648 -15.76 6.08 18.74
CA LEU A 648 -14.57 5.74 17.97
C LEU A 648 -14.97 4.92 16.76
N LEU A 649 -14.72 5.44 15.55
CA LEU A 649 -15.02 4.75 14.30
C LEU A 649 -13.76 4.10 13.75
N ALA A 650 -13.84 2.81 13.41
CA ALA A 650 -12.79 2.05 12.76
C ALA A 650 -13.31 1.49 11.43
N VAL A 651 -12.51 1.69 10.37
CA VAL A 651 -12.76 1.09 9.05
C VAL A 651 -11.65 0.08 8.78
N THR A 652 -12.00 -1.14 8.37
CA THR A 652 -11.04 -2.18 8.06
C THR A 652 -10.79 -2.27 6.54
N ASN A 653 -9.75 -3.00 6.17
CA ASN A 653 -9.36 -3.21 4.76
C ASN A 653 -10.36 -4.09 3.97
N VAL A 654 -11.39 -4.63 4.60
CA VAL A 654 -12.47 -5.40 3.95
C VAL A 654 -13.85 -4.74 4.19
N TRP A 655 -13.86 -3.44 4.41
CA TRP A 655 -15.08 -2.62 4.55
C TRP A 655 -15.98 -3.03 5.72
N HIS A 656 -15.39 -3.46 6.85
CA HIS A 656 -16.13 -3.44 8.11
C HIS A 656 -16.02 -2.04 8.71
N ILE A 657 -17.14 -1.36 8.85
CA ILE A 657 -17.25 -0.05 9.50
C ILE A 657 -17.84 -0.30 10.88
N LEU A 658 -17.05 -0.07 11.92
CA LEU A 658 -17.38 -0.39 13.30
C LEU A 658 -17.24 0.85 14.17
N ALA A 659 -18.30 1.21 14.88
CA ALA A 659 -18.29 2.32 15.84
C ALA A 659 -18.35 1.74 17.26
N PHE A 660 -17.42 2.16 18.10
CA PHE A 660 -17.25 1.70 19.48
C PHE A 660 -17.53 2.85 20.45
N ASN A 661 -18.00 2.51 21.63
CA ASN A 661 -17.93 3.37 22.80
C ASN A 661 -16.73 2.93 23.65
N PRO A 662 -15.62 3.67 23.68
CA PRO A 662 -14.43 3.24 24.41
C PRO A 662 -14.61 3.18 25.94
N LEU A 663 -15.53 3.99 26.50
CA LEU A 663 -15.80 3.99 27.93
C LEU A 663 -16.57 2.74 28.38
N GLU A 664 -17.47 2.24 27.54
CA GLU A 664 -18.24 1.02 27.82
C GLU A 664 -17.56 -0.26 27.32
N GLY A 665 -16.61 -0.12 26.40
CA GLY A 665 -15.88 -1.24 25.79
C GLY A 665 -16.71 -2.04 24.79
N GLY A 666 -17.77 -1.45 24.23
CA GLY A 666 -18.67 -2.14 23.31
C GLY A 666 -18.95 -1.38 22.01
N LEU A 667 -19.71 -2.03 21.14
CA LEU A 667 -20.19 -1.40 19.92
C LEU A 667 -21.31 -0.42 20.25
N THR A 668 -21.33 0.71 19.55
CA THR A 668 -22.44 1.68 19.65
C THR A 668 -23.76 1.06 19.18
N PRO A 669 -24.92 1.60 19.62
CA PRO A 669 -26.21 1.11 19.14
C PRO A 669 -26.35 1.15 17.61
N TRP A 670 -25.80 2.17 16.96
CA TRP A 670 -25.80 2.27 15.50
C TRP A 670 -25.04 1.08 14.88
N SER A 671 -23.85 0.77 15.37
CA SER A 671 -23.00 -0.30 14.83
C SER A 671 -23.62 -1.68 15.02
N ARG A 672 -24.34 -1.89 16.13
CA ARG A 672 -25.08 -3.15 16.39
C ARG A 672 -26.23 -3.35 15.41
N ARG A 673 -26.97 -2.26 15.07
CA ARG A 673 -28.10 -2.33 14.14
C ARG A 673 -27.65 -2.40 12.67
N ASN A 674 -26.46 -1.88 12.35
CA ASN A 674 -25.97 -1.74 10.98
C ASN A 674 -24.69 -2.57 10.73
N PRO A 675 -24.80 -3.91 10.69
CA PRO A 675 -23.65 -4.74 10.32
C PRO A 675 -23.19 -4.44 8.89
N SER A 676 -21.98 -4.82 8.55
CA SER A 676 -21.38 -4.56 7.23
C SER A 676 -22.18 -5.12 6.05
N ALA A 677 -23.05 -6.11 6.28
CA ALA A 677 -23.97 -6.63 5.27
C ALA A 677 -25.02 -5.61 4.83
N ARG A 678 -25.35 -4.61 5.68
CA ARG A 678 -26.30 -3.54 5.36
C ARG A 678 -25.67 -2.37 4.59
N LEU A 679 -24.34 -2.34 4.51
CA LEU A 679 -23.65 -1.30 3.72
C LEU A 679 -24.09 -1.41 2.25
N PRO A 680 -24.29 -0.27 1.58
CA PRO A 680 -24.57 -0.27 0.15
C PRO A 680 -23.52 -1.06 -0.64
N ASN A 681 -23.96 -1.78 -1.66
CA ASN A 681 -23.06 -2.56 -2.52
C ASN A 681 -21.95 -1.70 -3.11
N THR A 682 -22.29 -0.46 -3.47
CA THR A 682 -21.33 0.53 -3.98
C THR A 682 -20.12 0.71 -3.05
N ILE A 683 -20.35 0.73 -1.73
CA ILE A 683 -19.26 0.84 -0.73
C ILE A 683 -18.59 -0.51 -0.51
N ARG A 684 -19.40 -1.56 -0.32
CA ARG A 684 -18.91 -2.90 0.02
C ARG A 684 -18.05 -3.52 -1.08
N ASP A 685 -18.41 -3.30 -2.34
CA ASP A 685 -17.74 -3.90 -3.50
C ASP A 685 -16.57 -3.05 -4.00
N THR A 686 -16.33 -1.88 -3.39
CA THR A 686 -15.20 -1.02 -3.73
C THR A 686 -13.88 -1.71 -3.35
N ARG A 687 -13.02 -1.89 -4.33
CA ARG A 687 -11.72 -2.55 -4.15
C ARG A 687 -10.65 -1.64 -3.59
N ASP A 688 -10.83 -0.33 -3.76
CA ASP A 688 -9.92 0.68 -3.22
C ASP A 688 -10.13 0.80 -1.70
N LEU A 689 -9.07 1.14 -0.97
CA LEU A 689 -9.10 1.21 0.49
C LEU A 689 -9.39 2.63 0.96
N ALA A 690 -10.06 2.74 2.10
CA ALA A 690 -10.23 4.03 2.77
C ALA A 690 -8.87 4.56 3.24
N LYS A 691 -8.63 5.86 3.05
CA LYS A 691 -7.40 6.56 3.46
C LYS A 691 -7.61 7.46 4.66
N GLY A 692 -8.83 7.95 4.86
CA GLY A 692 -9.14 8.84 5.97
C GLY A 692 -10.61 9.15 6.10
N ILE A 693 -10.93 9.86 7.17
CA ILE A 693 -12.30 10.28 7.50
C ILE A 693 -12.29 11.76 7.86
N LEU A 694 -13.31 12.48 7.43
CA LEU A 694 -13.66 13.81 7.91
C LEU A 694 -15.06 13.76 8.54
N TRP A 695 -15.31 14.63 9.50
CA TRP A 695 -16.58 14.63 10.22
C TRP A 695 -17.38 15.92 9.95
N GLN A 696 -18.69 15.76 9.81
CA GLN A 696 -19.64 16.86 9.72
C GLN A 696 -20.82 16.55 10.65
N GLY A 697 -20.68 16.90 11.92
CA GLY A 697 -21.62 16.41 12.93
C GLY A 697 -21.66 14.86 12.94
N PRO A 698 -22.84 14.23 12.80
CA PRO A 698 -22.94 12.76 12.78
C PRO A 698 -22.54 12.12 11.45
N ARG A 699 -22.18 12.91 10.44
CA ARG A 699 -21.80 12.40 9.12
C ARG A 699 -20.31 12.15 9.00
N ALA A 700 -19.98 10.90 8.67
CA ALA A 700 -18.62 10.46 8.37
C ALA A 700 -18.38 10.54 6.86
N TRP A 701 -17.40 11.35 6.43
CA TRP A 701 -16.96 11.46 5.05
C TRP A 701 -15.69 10.63 4.89
N ILE A 702 -15.84 9.44 4.31
CA ILE A 702 -14.75 8.46 4.13
C ILE A 702 -14.21 8.59 2.71
N TYR A 703 -12.89 8.70 2.56
CA TYR A 703 -12.28 8.84 1.24
C TYR A 703 -11.17 7.82 1.00
N GLY A 704 -10.98 7.46 -0.26
CA GLY A 704 -9.86 6.65 -0.74
C GLY A 704 -9.13 7.39 -1.88
N VAL A 705 -8.38 6.67 -2.69
CA VAL A 705 -7.70 7.27 -3.85
C VAL A 705 -8.72 7.68 -4.93
N SER A 706 -9.78 6.90 -5.10
CA SER A 706 -10.72 7.05 -6.21
C SER A 706 -12.11 7.54 -5.81
N PHE A 707 -12.42 7.57 -4.53
CA PHE A 707 -13.80 7.78 -4.07
C PHE A 707 -13.87 8.73 -2.89
N LEU A 708 -15.06 9.29 -2.71
CA LEU A 708 -15.49 9.99 -1.52
C LEU A 708 -16.89 9.52 -1.18
N PHE A 709 -17.08 8.94 0.02
CA PHE A 709 -18.35 8.43 0.53
C PHE A 709 -18.79 9.24 1.74
N MET A 710 -20.09 9.44 1.90
CA MET A 710 -20.68 10.00 3.11
C MET A 710 -21.60 8.94 3.74
N LEU A 711 -21.52 8.81 5.05
CA LEU A 711 -22.34 7.89 5.84
C LEU A 711 -22.86 8.65 7.06
N ASP A 712 -24.18 8.69 7.23
CA ASP A 712 -24.83 9.38 8.35
C ASP A 712 -25.06 8.38 9.49
N LEU A 713 -24.35 8.53 10.60
CA LEU A 713 -24.42 7.65 11.76
C LEU A 713 -25.64 7.92 12.66
N SER A 714 -26.39 8.99 12.39
CA SER A 714 -27.63 9.25 13.11
C SER A 714 -28.81 8.43 12.59
N GLN A 715 -28.67 7.83 11.40
CA GLN A 715 -29.73 7.09 10.73
C GLN A 715 -29.33 5.65 10.46
N ASP A 716 -30.32 4.76 10.55
CA ASP A 716 -30.08 3.34 10.22
C ASP A 716 -30.14 3.11 8.71
N LEU A 717 -29.23 2.28 8.23
CA LEU A 717 -29.16 1.86 6.83
C LEU A 717 -30.36 0.99 6.47
N SER A 718 -30.86 1.15 5.26
CA SER A 718 -31.96 0.33 4.74
C SER A 718 -31.48 -1.09 4.45
N ASP A 719 -32.33 -2.07 4.68
CA ASP A 719 -32.00 -3.46 4.32
C ASP A 719 -31.92 -3.60 2.79
N PRO A 720 -30.82 -4.11 2.23
CA PRO A 720 -30.71 -4.28 0.79
C PRO A 720 -31.74 -5.26 0.20
N SER A 721 -32.31 -6.15 1.03
CA SER A 721 -33.38 -7.06 0.62
C SER A 721 -34.74 -6.35 0.48
N ALA A 722 -34.99 -5.27 1.23
CA ALA A 722 -36.23 -4.54 1.15
C ALA A 722 -36.34 -3.72 -0.16
N ALA A 723 -35.21 -3.27 -0.71
CA ALA A 723 -35.20 -2.53 -1.95
C ALA A 723 -35.58 -3.40 -3.16
N SER A 724 -35.30 -4.71 -3.13
CA SER A 724 -35.67 -5.63 -4.20
C SER A 724 -37.14 -6.03 -4.17
N THR A 725 -37.78 -5.95 -2.98
CA THR A 725 -39.21 -6.26 -2.85
C THR A 725 -40.12 -5.06 -3.19
N ALA A 726 -39.60 -3.83 -3.00
CA ALA A 726 -40.38 -2.63 -3.34
C ALA A 726 -40.53 -2.43 -4.86
N LEU A 727 -39.63 -2.98 -5.66
CA LEU A 727 -39.68 -2.92 -7.11
C LEU A 727 -40.71 -3.89 -7.72
N THR A 728 -41.31 -4.77 -6.92
CA THR A 728 -42.28 -5.76 -7.40
C THR A 728 -43.73 -5.39 -7.09
N THR A 729 -43.98 -4.31 -6.34
CA THR A 729 -45.33 -3.94 -5.91
C THR A 729 -45.93 -2.70 -6.60
N ASP A 730 -45.19 -2.02 -7.46
CA ASP A 730 -45.76 -0.90 -8.22
C ASP A 730 -46.48 -1.41 -9.48
N SER A 731 -47.76 -1.15 -9.53
CA SER A 731 -48.73 -1.56 -10.54
C SER A 731 -48.51 -0.94 -11.95
N ASN A 732 -47.44 -0.17 -12.15
CA ASN A 732 -47.12 0.37 -13.46
C ASN A 732 -46.15 -0.51 -14.29
N ALA A 733 -45.74 -1.68 -13.76
CA ALA A 733 -44.98 -2.66 -14.48
C ALA A 733 -45.74 -3.36 -15.62
N SER A 734 -47.09 -3.16 -15.73
CA SER A 734 -47.91 -3.81 -16.76
C SER A 734 -47.76 -3.19 -18.16
N ALA A 735 -47.24 -1.98 -18.27
CA ALA A 735 -47.09 -1.30 -19.57
C ALA A 735 -45.78 -1.65 -20.33
N LEU A 736 -44.75 -2.03 -19.60
CA LEU A 736 -43.42 -2.37 -20.18
C LEU A 736 -43.29 -3.86 -20.51
N ALA A 737 -44.15 -4.73 -19.94
CA ALA A 737 -44.09 -6.16 -20.18
C ALA A 737 -44.69 -6.58 -21.54
N LYS A 738 -45.41 -5.69 -22.23
CA LYS A 738 -46.02 -6.04 -23.52
C LYS A 738 -45.14 -5.85 -24.79
N ALA A 739 -43.99 -5.24 -24.63
CA ALA A 739 -43.09 -5.00 -25.75
C ALA A 739 -42.01 -6.09 -25.98
N GLY A 740 -41.87 -7.05 -25.04
CA GLY A 740 -40.78 -8.03 -25.06
C GLY A 740 -41.16 -9.49 -25.36
N GLN A 741 -42.44 -9.76 -25.75
CA GLN A 741 -42.85 -11.12 -26.00
C GLN A 741 -42.74 -11.51 -27.47
N LYS A 742 -41.54 -11.80 -27.95
CA LYS A 742 -41.37 -12.58 -29.17
C LYS A 742 -40.19 -13.55 -29.07
N ARG A 743 -40.60 -14.84 -29.13
CA ARG A 743 -39.80 -16.07 -29.39
C ARG A 743 -39.00 -16.67 -28.23
N LYS A 744 -39.70 -17.56 -27.57
CA LYS A 744 -39.14 -18.63 -26.76
C LYS A 744 -38.87 -19.85 -27.65
N ARG A 745 -37.61 -20.18 -27.87
CA ARG A 745 -37.25 -21.47 -28.49
C ARG A 745 -37.04 -22.53 -27.41
N LYS A 746 -37.75 -23.63 -27.54
CA LYS A 746 -37.66 -24.82 -26.70
C LYS A 746 -36.33 -25.55 -26.95
N GLY A 747 -35.59 -25.82 -25.93
CA GLY A 747 -34.38 -26.66 -26.01
C GLY A 747 -33.96 -27.18 -24.64
N ALA A 748 -33.86 -28.45 -24.60
CA ALA A 748 -33.74 -29.45 -23.57
C ALA A 748 -32.93 -29.17 -22.27
N GLU A 749 -33.45 -29.84 -21.25
CA GLU A 749 -32.89 -30.00 -19.91
C GLU A 749 -31.50 -30.65 -19.87
N SER A 750 -30.59 -30.16 -19.05
CA SER A 750 -29.78 -31.00 -18.16
C SER A 750 -28.84 -30.19 -17.27
N GLY A 751 -28.75 -30.55 -16.02
CA GLY A 751 -27.63 -30.33 -15.13
C GLY A 751 -27.72 -29.12 -14.21
N ALA A 752 -28.14 -29.37 -12.99
CA ALA A 752 -28.04 -28.43 -11.87
C ALA A 752 -26.55 -28.13 -11.57
N GLY A 753 -26.09 -26.99 -12.01
CA GLY A 753 -24.84 -26.40 -11.57
C GLY A 753 -25.13 -25.05 -10.92
N ASN A 754 -24.65 -24.86 -9.71
CA ASN A 754 -24.75 -23.62 -8.95
C ASN A 754 -24.23 -22.44 -9.82
N ARG A 755 -25.14 -21.71 -10.43
CA ARG A 755 -24.82 -20.41 -11.00
C ARG A 755 -24.75 -19.42 -9.87
N MET A 756 -23.57 -19.10 -9.41
CA MET A 756 -23.37 -17.84 -8.70
C MET A 756 -23.92 -16.72 -9.58
N ALA A 757 -24.85 -15.98 -9.05
CA ALA A 757 -25.31 -14.76 -9.65
C ALA A 757 -24.09 -13.88 -9.96
N ILE A 758 -23.94 -13.54 -11.23
CA ILE A 758 -22.97 -12.54 -11.65
C ILE A 758 -23.40 -11.24 -10.98
N GLY A 759 -22.73 -10.92 -9.88
CA GLY A 759 -22.95 -9.67 -9.20
C GLY A 759 -22.77 -8.52 -10.18
N SER A 760 -23.54 -7.48 -9.93
CA SER A 760 -23.56 -6.26 -10.70
C SER A 760 -22.17 -5.88 -11.20
N LEU A 761 -22.08 -5.61 -12.47
CA LEU A 761 -20.92 -4.98 -13.09
C LEU A 761 -20.63 -3.65 -12.38
N VAL A 762 -19.85 -3.73 -11.31
CA VAL A 762 -19.21 -2.51 -10.79
C VAL A 762 -18.33 -2.01 -11.94
N PRO A 763 -18.46 -0.75 -12.35
CA PRO A 763 -17.65 -0.25 -13.43
C PRO A 763 -16.15 -0.51 -13.15
N GLN A 764 -15.49 -1.12 -14.08
CA GLN A 764 -14.04 -1.41 -13.99
C GLN A 764 -13.17 -0.16 -13.84
N GLN A 765 -13.78 1.00 -13.83
CA GLN A 765 -13.10 2.30 -13.67
C GLN A 765 -12.30 2.46 -12.38
N VAL A 766 -12.57 1.62 -11.38
CA VAL A 766 -11.91 1.75 -10.07
C VAL A 766 -10.46 1.25 -10.09
N ASP A 767 -10.10 0.44 -11.06
CA ASP A 767 -8.81 -0.25 -11.07
C ASP A 767 -7.71 0.45 -11.90
N ARG A 768 -8.00 1.60 -12.55
CA ARG A 768 -7.06 2.21 -13.50
C ARG A 768 -6.72 3.67 -13.14
N TYR A 769 -5.58 3.83 -12.50
CA TYR A 769 -5.07 5.14 -12.10
C TYR A 769 -3.90 5.64 -12.93
N VAL A 770 -3.50 4.94 -13.97
CA VAL A 770 -2.18 5.14 -14.52
C VAL A 770 -2.12 6.17 -15.64
N SER A 771 -3.18 6.40 -16.38
CA SER A 771 -3.16 7.49 -17.36
C SER A 771 -4.53 8.16 -17.53
N GLY A 772 -4.52 9.44 -17.68
CA GLY A 772 -5.74 10.22 -17.85
C GLY A 772 -6.42 10.05 -19.23
N LYS A 773 -5.79 9.34 -20.17
CA LYS A 773 -6.32 9.16 -21.52
C LYS A 773 -7.06 7.82 -21.75
N ASP A 774 -6.76 6.80 -21.00
CA ASP A 774 -7.24 5.43 -21.34
C ASP A 774 -8.67 5.11 -20.88
N TRP A 775 -9.27 5.93 -20.02
CA TRP A 775 -10.63 5.65 -19.55
C TRP A 775 -11.70 5.93 -20.60
N GLN A 776 -11.45 6.83 -21.55
CA GLN A 776 -12.36 7.11 -22.65
C GLN A 776 -12.43 5.94 -23.65
N THR A 777 -11.29 5.42 -24.03
CA THR A 777 -11.19 4.26 -24.95
C THR A 777 -11.84 3.00 -24.39
N ASP A 778 -11.78 2.80 -23.07
CA ASP A 778 -12.38 1.61 -22.46
C ASP A 778 -13.91 1.69 -22.34
N LEU A 779 -14.45 2.89 -22.19
CA LEU A 779 -15.91 3.08 -22.26
C LEU A 779 -16.46 2.84 -23.67
N GLU A 780 -15.72 3.25 -24.67
CA GLU A 780 -16.06 3.00 -26.09
C GLU A 780 -15.98 1.50 -26.42
N ASN A 781 -14.94 0.83 -25.94
CA ASN A 781 -14.77 -0.62 -26.11
C ASN A 781 -15.84 -1.43 -25.36
N ALA A 782 -16.27 -0.97 -24.19
CA ALA A 782 -17.36 -1.61 -23.45
C ALA A 782 -18.72 -1.38 -24.15
N ALA A 783 -18.91 -0.21 -24.73
CA ALA A 783 -20.12 0.11 -25.50
C ALA A 783 -20.15 -0.62 -26.85
N ALA A 784 -18.99 -0.86 -27.46
CA ALA A 784 -18.85 -1.65 -28.68
C ALA A 784 -19.07 -3.16 -28.42
N ALA A 785 -18.60 -3.66 -27.29
CA ALA A 785 -18.79 -5.06 -26.89
C ALA A 785 -20.26 -5.41 -26.64
N THR A 786 -21.06 -4.45 -26.17
CA THR A 786 -22.52 -4.66 -25.99
C THR A 786 -23.31 -4.59 -27.29
N ARG A 787 -22.73 -4.04 -28.37
CA ARG A 787 -23.37 -4.01 -29.69
C ARG A 787 -23.10 -5.21 -30.59
N SER A 788 -22.10 -6.07 -30.23
CA SER A 788 -21.66 -7.16 -31.10
C SER A 788 -22.25 -8.54 -30.77
N GLU A 789 -23.19 -8.64 -29.83
CA GLU A 789 -23.91 -9.88 -29.57
C GLU A 789 -25.09 -10.08 -30.53
N GLY A 790 -24.84 -10.10 -31.85
CA GLY A 790 -25.92 -10.20 -32.81
C GLY A 790 -25.58 -10.62 -34.22
N SER A 791 -24.50 -11.37 -34.46
CA SER A 791 -24.40 -12.08 -35.73
C SER A 791 -23.46 -13.28 -35.67
N ASP A 792 -24.04 -14.45 -35.75
CA ASP A 792 -23.34 -15.67 -36.08
C ASP A 792 -22.91 -15.64 -37.56
N THR A 793 -21.62 -15.74 -37.84
CA THR A 793 -21.13 -16.38 -39.05
C THR A 793 -19.72 -16.89 -38.94
N ASP A 794 -19.53 -17.95 -39.65
CA ASP A 794 -18.50 -18.96 -39.71
C ASP A 794 -17.01 -18.56 -39.73
N MET A 795 -16.24 -19.46 -39.21
CA MET A 795 -14.78 -19.55 -39.22
C MET A 795 -14.18 -19.54 -40.63
N ALA A 796 -13.20 -18.70 -40.84
CA ALA A 796 -12.17 -18.91 -41.85
C ALA A 796 -10.85 -18.30 -41.34
N ASP A 797 -9.86 -19.17 -41.25
CA ASP A 797 -8.48 -18.83 -40.98
C ASP A 797 -7.92 -17.80 -41.98
N ALA A 798 -7.50 -16.67 -41.46
CA ALA A 798 -6.58 -15.80 -42.20
C ALA A 798 -5.68 -15.06 -41.20
N ASP A 799 -4.44 -15.50 -41.12
CA ASP A 799 -3.37 -14.72 -40.52
C ASP A 799 -3.17 -13.41 -41.29
N GLN A 800 -3.75 -12.35 -40.79
CA GLN A 800 -3.32 -11.01 -41.22
C GLN A 800 -2.84 -10.25 -40.01
N GLU A 801 -1.56 -10.01 -39.97
CA GLU A 801 -0.92 -9.08 -39.07
C GLU A 801 -1.31 -7.68 -39.49
N GLU A 802 -2.30 -7.08 -38.84
CA GLU A 802 -2.56 -5.66 -39.00
C GLU A 802 -1.55 -4.85 -38.18
N GLU A 803 -0.66 -4.21 -38.89
CA GLU A 803 0.19 -3.16 -38.35
C GLU A 803 -0.65 -1.88 -38.24
N ASP A 804 -1.16 -1.59 -37.06
CA ASP A 804 -1.75 -0.29 -36.76
C ASP A 804 -0.64 0.69 -36.37
N ASP A 805 -0.02 1.28 -37.37
CA ASP A 805 0.73 2.52 -37.21
C ASP A 805 -0.20 3.67 -37.63
N ASN A 806 -0.95 4.19 -36.68
CA ASN A 806 -1.64 5.48 -36.89
C ASN A 806 -0.78 6.58 -36.28
N ASP A 807 -0.06 7.27 -37.15
CA ASP A 807 0.52 8.57 -36.86
C ASP A 807 -0.59 9.60 -36.70
N ASP A 808 -0.67 10.20 -35.54
CA ASP A 808 -1.57 11.32 -35.27
C ASP A 808 -1.13 12.56 -36.10
N GLU A 809 -1.77 12.81 -37.21
CA GLU A 809 -1.77 14.16 -37.81
C GLU A 809 -2.94 14.95 -37.19
N ASP A 810 -2.59 16.03 -36.55
CA ASP A 810 -3.50 17.02 -36.01
C ASP A 810 -4.43 17.56 -37.10
N ASN A 811 -5.71 17.25 -37.02
CA ASN A 811 -6.71 17.91 -37.85
C ASN A 811 -7.75 18.54 -36.92
N ASP A 812 -7.54 19.84 -36.67
CA ASP A 812 -8.50 20.68 -36.00
C ASP A 812 -9.67 20.97 -36.95
N ASN A 813 -10.74 20.25 -36.82
CA ASN A 813 -12.10 20.71 -37.18
C ASN A 813 -13.09 19.56 -36.97
N ASP A 814 -13.79 19.59 -35.85
CA ASP A 814 -15.19 19.15 -35.75
C ASP A 814 -15.71 19.37 -34.34
N ASP A 815 -16.19 20.57 -34.10
CA ASP A 815 -16.61 21.01 -32.78
C ASP A 815 -18.14 21.17 -32.65
N LEU A 816 -18.95 20.24 -33.17
CA LEU A 816 -20.41 20.39 -33.08
C LEU A 816 -21.23 19.12 -32.79
N SER A 817 -20.60 17.95 -32.57
CA SER A 817 -21.37 16.71 -32.29
C SER A 817 -21.19 16.11 -30.90
N ASN A 818 -20.25 16.63 -30.10
CA ASN A 818 -19.89 16.01 -28.81
C ASN A 818 -20.76 16.47 -27.64
N GLU A 819 -21.53 17.56 -27.75
CA GLU A 819 -22.32 18.08 -26.63
C GLU A 819 -23.50 17.16 -26.25
N SER A 820 -24.09 16.43 -27.19
CA SER A 820 -25.26 15.59 -26.91
C SER A 820 -24.89 14.26 -26.22
N GLU A 821 -23.71 13.70 -26.47
CA GLU A 821 -23.25 12.47 -25.83
C GLU A 821 -22.72 12.70 -24.40
N HIS A 822 -22.08 13.85 -24.18
CA HIS A 822 -21.67 14.26 -22.83
C HIS A 822 -22.88 14.50 -21.92
N ASP A 823 -23.94 15.05 -22.42
CA ASP A 823 -25.19 15.26 -21.68
C ASP A 823 -25.91 13.94 -21.36
N ALA A 824 -25.86 12.98 -22.30
CA ALA A 824 -26.42 11.64 -22.07
C ALA A 824 -25.65 10.85 -21.00
N LEU A 825 -24.32 10.95 -21.00
CA LEU A 825 -23.46 10.34 -19.98
C LEU A 825 -23.59 11.03 -18.62
N ALA A 826 -23.73 12.36 -18.62
CA ALA A 826 -24.00 13.13 -17.41
C ALA A 826 -25.40 12.80 -16.84
N ALA A 827 -26.38 12.57 -17.71
CA ALA A 827 -27.73 12.16 -17.33
C ALA A 827 -27.74 10.74 -16.75
N LEU A 828 -26.94 9.83 -17.29
CA LEU A 828 -26.78 8.47 -16.75
C LEU A 828 -26.08 8.49 -15.38
N ARG A 829 -25.07 9.34 -15.22
CA ARG A 829 -24.39 9.54 -13.92
C ARG A 829 -25.31 10.17 -12.88
N ASN A 830 -26.18 11.06 -13.30
CA ASN A 830 -27.16 11.71 -12.43
C ASN A 830 -28.37 10.78 -12.11
N ARG A 831 -28.63 9.80 -12.95
CA ARG A 831 -29.75 8.85 -12.77
C ARG A 831 -29.51 7.92 -11.56
N ASP A 832 -28.28 7.48 -11.34
CA ASP A 832 -27.93 6.68 -10.15
C ASP A 832 -28.01 7.50 -8.85
N THR A 833 -27.77 8.81 -8.93
CA THR A 833 -27.98 9.72 -7.81
C THR A 833 -29.46 10.08 -7.59
N GLN A 834 -30.31 9.94 -8.60
CA GLN A 834 -31.74 10.28 -8.49
C GLN A 834 -32.62 9.14 -8.03
N MET A 835 -32.16 7.90 -8.09
CA MET A 835 -33.00 6.75 -7.65
C MET A 835 -33.33 6.74 -6.16
N ASP A 836 -32.51 7.39 -5.31
CA ASP A 836 -32.79 7.52 -3.87
C ASP A 836 -33.59 8.80 -3.50
N ALA A 837 -33.89 9.65 -4.48
CA ALA A 837 -34.58 10.93 -4.23
C ALA A 837 -36.12 10.84 -4.19
N SER A 838 -36.69 9.65 -4.43
CA SER A 838 -38.16 9.52 -4.58
C SER A 838 -38.94 9.17 -3.31
N SER A 839 -38.25 9.13 -2.16
CA SER A 839 -38.95 8.95 -0.89
C SER A 839 -38.74 10.17 0.00
N GLY A 840 -39.72 11.06 0.02
CA GLY A 840 -39.93 12.14 1.00
C GLY A 840 -38.73 12.95 1.47
N SER A 841 -38.94 14.16 1.91
CA SER A 841 -37.95 15.18 2.35
C SER A 841 -37.02 14.75 3.52
N GLY A 842 -36.52 13.50 3.47
CA GLY A 842 -35.62 12.98 4.48
C GLY A 842 -34.13 13.21 4.12
N ARG A 843 -33.31 13.47 5.12
CA ARG A 843 -31.85 13.55 4.99
C ARG A 843 -31.28 12.28 4.34
N LYS A 844 -30.34 12.44 3.41
CA LYS A 844 -29.64 11.30 2.78
C LYS A 844 -28.86 10.51 3.83
N LYS A 845 -29.10 9.21 3.91
CA LYS A 845 -28.41 8.28 4.81
C LYS A 845 -26.98 8.00 4.40
N TRP A 846 -26.72 7.98 3.10
CA TRP A 846 -25.40 7.78 2.51
C TRP A 846 -25.34 8.43 1.14
N TRP A 847 -24.10 8.70 0.70
CA TRP A 847 -23.84 9.31 -0.60
C TRP A 847 -22.43 8.95 -1.05
N TYR A 848 -22.17 8.96 -2.36
CA TYR A 848 -20.86 8.66 -2.92
C TYR A 848 -20.59 9.45 -4.18
N THR A 849 -19.28 9.58 -4.48
CA THR A 849 -18.81 10.10 -5.76
C THR A 849 -17.44 9.53 -6.12
N TYR A 850 -17.24 9.31 -7.40
CA TYR A 850 -15.96 8.92 -8.00
C TYR A 850 -15.39 10.02 -8.89
N LYS A 851 -15.88 11.25 -8.76
CA LYS A 851 -15.50 12.40 -9.58
C LYS A 851 -14.04 12.81 -9.42
N TYR A 852 -13.48 12.61 -8.22
CA TYR A 852 -12.14 13.06 -7.86
C TYR A 852 -11.16 11.90 -8.00
N ARG A 853 -9.98 12.15 -8.58
CA ARG A 853 -8.89 11.17 -8.63
C ARG A 853 -7.64 11.74 -9.28
N PRO A 854 -6.46 11.21 -8.92
CA PRO A 854 -6.17 10.39 -7.74
C PRO A 854 -6.06 11.26 -6.49
N ILE A 855 -6.77 10.90 -5.44
CA ILE A 855 -6.79 11.68 -4.21
C ILE A 855 -5.55 11.34 -3.37
N LEU A 856 -4.68 12.31 -3.16
CA LEU A 856 -3.54 12.18 -2.24
C LEU A 856 -4.04 12.19 -0.80
N GLY A 857 -4.92 13.14 -0.47
CA GLY A 857 -5.55 13.23 0.84
C GLY A 857 -6.62 14.31 0.87
N ILE A 858 -7.46 14.26 1.91
CA ILE A 858 -8.43 15.31 2.21
C ILE A 858 -8.21 15.75 3.65
N VAL A 859 -8.13 17.06 3.88
CA VAL A 859 -7.93 17.65 5.21
C VAL A 859 -8.99 18.70 5.47
N ALA A 860 -9.46 18.78 6.73
CA ALA A 860 -10.43 19.76 7.15
C ALA A 860 -9.77 21.12 7.43
N LEU A 861 -10.51 22.19 7.20
CA LEU A 861 -10.21 23.54 7.67
C LEU A 861 -11.35 24.02 8.56
N ASP A 862 -11.05 24.86 9.52
CA ASP A 862 -12.13 25.53 10.26
C ASP A 862 -12.81 26.52 9.31
N PRO A 863 -14.14 26.53 9.26
CA PRO A 863 -14.84 27.56 8.49
C PRO A 863 -14.44 28.92 9.04
N ALA A 864 -14.19 29.85 8.13
CA ALA A 864 -13.69 31.17 8.48
C ALA A 864 -14.68 31.87 9.43
N GLY A 865 -14.37 31.85 10.71
CA GLY A 865 -15.16 32.53 11.71
C GLY A 865 -14.93 34.02 11.62
N ASP A 866 -15.84 34.78 11.07
CA ASP A 866 -16.00 36.16 11.53
C ASP A 866 -16.40 36.07 13.01
N GLY A 867 -15.61 36.73 13.86
CA GLY A 867 -15.80 36.71 15.31
C GLY A 867 -17.05 37.47 15.78
N ALA A 868 -18.13 37.35 15.07
CA ALA A 868 -19.43 37.80 15.50
C ALA A 868 -20.36 36.58 15.39
N ALA A 869 -20.51 35.95 16.52
CA ALA A 869 -21.66 35.07 16.70
C ALA A 869 -22.90 35.91 16.37
N GLN A 870 -23.45 35.76 15.20
CA GLN A 870 -24.79 36.26 14.95
C GLN A 870 -25.70 35.58 15.96
N PRO A 871 -26.43 36.34 16.78
CA PRO A 871 -27.38 35.76 17.69
C PRO A 871 -28.36 34.92 16.86
N ALA A 872 -28.49 33.68 17.22
CA ALA A 872 -29.42 32.76 16.58
C ALA A 872 -30.79 33.43 16.51
N SER A 873 -31.25 33.77 15.31
CA SER A 873 -32.64 34.17 15.14
C SER A 873 -33.47 32.94 15.53
N GLU A 874 -34.30 33.15 16.53
CA GLU A 874 -35.29 32.17 16.99
C GLU A 874 -36.28 31.87 15.87
N SER A 875 -35.88 31.01 14.93
CA SER A 875 -36.82 30.34 14.04
C SER A 875 -36.69 28.85 14.32
N ASP A 876 -37.65 28.36 15.06
CA ASP A 876 -37.92 26.95 15.27
C ASP A 876 -37.93 26.23 13.93
N ASP A 877 -37.17 25.18 13.84
CA ASP A 877 -37.18 24.15 12.79
C ASP A 877 -36.11 24.25 11.67
N SER A 878 -34.83 24.52 12.00
CA SER A 878 -33.76 24.24 11.07
C SER A 878 -32.72 23.32 11.71
N THR A 879 -32.74 22.08 11.31
CA THR A 879 -31.76 21.06 11.61
C THR A 879 -30.51 21.29 10.76
N ASP A 880 -29.89 22.47 10.85
CA ASP A 880 -28.71 22.80 10.06
C ASP A 880 -27.46 22.12 10.63
N LEU A 881 -26.86 21.23 9.81
CA LEU A 881 -25.59 20.59 10.14
C LEU A 881 -24.47 21.63 10.14
N PRO A 882 -23.45 21.47 11.02
CA PRO A 882 -22.33 22.38 11.01
C PRO A 882 -21.67 22.39 9.62
N SER A 883 -21.23 23.56 9.19
CA SER A 883 -20.51 23.69 7.93
C SER A 883 -19.17 22.97 8.02
N LEU A 884 -18.81 22.24 6.99
CA LEU A 884 -17.50 21.58 6.85
C LEU A 884 -16.79 22.12 5.63
N GLU A 885 -15.68 22.78 5.84
CA GLU A 885 -14.78 23.21 4.78
C GLU A 885 -13.62 22.22 4.70
N ALA A 886 -13.31 21.71 3.50
CA ALA A 886 -12.30 20.69 3.30
C ALA A 886 -11.45 20.99 2.07
N VAL A 887 -10.16 20.64 2.16
CA VAL A 887 -9.23 20.72 1.04
C VAL A 887 -8.97 19.31 0.54
N LEU A 888 -9.40 19.07 -0.69
CA LEU A 888 -9.17 17.83 -1.40
C LEU A 888 -7.94 18.01 -2.29
N VAL A 889 -6.88 17.30 -1.95
CA VAL A 889 -5.61 17.35 -2.69
C VAL A 889 -5.53 16.15 -3.63
N GLU A 890 -5.56 16.43 -4.92
CA GLU A 890 -5.31 15.45 -5.99
C GLU A 890 -3.82 15.52 -6.37
N ARG A 891 -3.26 14.38 -6.76
CA ARG A 891 -1.90 14.37 -7.29
C ARG A 891 -1.86 15.16 -8.60
N PRO A 892 -0.89 16.06 -8.76
CA PRO A 892 -0.73 16.78 -10.04
C PRO A 892 -0.45 15.80 -11.18
N LEU A 893 -1.01 16.09 -12.36
CA LEU A 893 -0.78 15.24 -13.53
C LEU A 893 0.65 15.36 -14.06
N TRP A 894 1.26 16.52 -13.89
CA TRP A 894 2.64 16.76 -14.32
C TRP A 894 3.70 16.06 -13.45
N ASP A 895 3.32 15.56 -12.27
CA ASP A 895 4.23 14.74 -11.45
C ASP A 895 4.40 13.31 -12.00
N VAL A 896 3.69 12.97 -13.05
CA VAL A 896 3.70 11.63 -13.66
C VAL A 896 4.62 11.61 -14.89
N ASP A 897 5.62 12.49 -14.95
CA ASP A 897 6.62 12.40 -16.00
C ASP A 897 7.42 11.11 -15.86
N LEU A 898 7.16 10.20 -16.77
CA LEU A 898 7.88 8.93 -16.81
C LEU A 898 9.30 9.16 -17.35
N PRO A 899 10.28 8.39 -16.88
CA PRO A 899 11.63 8.47 -17.46
C PRO A 899 11.57 8.22 -18.97
N GLU A 900 12.49 8.83 -19.70
CA GLU A 900 12.60 8.60 -21.13
C GLU A 900 12.81 7.09 -21.41
N ARG A 901 12.04 6.58 -22.37
CA ARG A 901 12.18 5.20 -22.77
C ARG A 901 13.43 5.04 -23.64
N TYR A 902 14.15 3.98 -23.40
CA TYR A 902 15.23 3.59 -24.28
C TYR A 902 14.63 3.02 -25.58
N PHE A 903 14.95 3.65 -26.69
CA PHE A 903 14.59 3.17 -28.02
C PHE A 903 15.82 2.50 -28.62
N GLY A 904 15.71 1.24 -28.97
CA GLY A 904 16.76 0.52 -29.67
C GLY A 904 17.05 1.17 -31.03
N ALA A 905 18.25 0.96 -31.56
CA ALA A 905 18.68 1.54 -32.84
C ALA A 905 17.69 1.25 -33.99
N ASN A 906 17.06 0.09 -33.98
CA ASN A 906 16.11 -0.34 -34.99
C ASN A 906 14.77 0.42 -34.94
N GLU A 907 14.41 1.00 -33.80
CA GLU A 907 13.19 1.84 -33.67
C GLU A 907 13.48 3.30 -34.08
N ALA A 908 14.69 3.77 -33.84
CA ALA A 908 15.10 5.11 -34.25
C ALA A 908 15.17 5.28 -35.78
N GLU A 909 15.45 4.21 -36.50
CA GLU A 909 15.51 4.23 -37.98
C GLU A 909 14.12 4.21 -38.66
N ARG A 910 13.06 3.86 -37.89
CA ARG A 910 11.67 3.79 -38.42
C ARG A 910 10.86 5.06 -38.15
N ARG A 911 11.41 6.05 -37.47
CA ARG A 911 10.85 7.40 -37.33
C ARG A 911 11.44 8.33 -38.39
#